data_a4905adacef9bb9af3a8367de2a3e983
#
_entry.id   a4905adacef9bb9af3a8367de2a3e983
#
_cell.length_a   1.000
_cell.length_b   1.000
_cell.length_c   1.000
_cell.angle_alpha   90.00
_cell.angle_beta   90.00
_cell.angle_gamma   90.00
#
_symmetry.space_group_name_H-M   'P 1'
#
loop_
_entity.id
_entity.type
_entity.pdbx_description
1 polymer ?
#
loop_
_entity_poly.entity_id
_entity_poly.type
_entity_poly.pdbx_seq_one_letter_code
_entity_poly.pdbx_strand_id
1 'polypeptide(L)'
;MLKRLDLVTTALLAVTGVAGKITYSETNDTITLSSDRLTLGVNKTLGAMTGLEFDNVDVLGPVSGRIGMGYFDCYCIPAVNTSVWTPDNPNPQSSRHYYVGQSQMASFEVHQGNDRNNNPWIGLIMSETYEGTGQFFQQWWFLRDGEPGYHTFTRLQFDNGTEGIDLGNLQEFRQVISPNSDIWTHLVTNDVQYGHLPSDEATGNQTTVQDATWYYNITEGNPYRTESSDYFTKYEWADLYGDHFAHGFYADGTASNGSTLGFWTVFNNLEGYTGGPLRSDLVVDTNIYNYYASNHRGASTMNITSGFDRIFGPTFIYLNKDGDLHNLYDDAKSYANTSFAADFYDDVADLIPGYVNSSGRGDFKAQISLPEGASNPKIILAQSGVDPQDNVDYTAKQYWTNVSSDGRVTIPRVQAGTYRVTLYAEGIFGQFEQDEVVVSAGDGDGAEFRINWEAECHGIELWRLGVPDKTAGEFLHGFAKDPDHTLHQEEYREYWGAWDFPTDFPDGVNYTIGTSDPSKDWNYVHYSRYGGSFTRPEYVLDNVNAWTVNWVPEGGLDVSGKTAALTVQLAGARTASGNLDLPEPTSNYSNVDYTVNVNGNPLTWTILYNQSSSCSDRSGIACYNLRNVFTFPGEWLKNDTNNVFEFALPYNASGGDVNFRNYSISVLYDAIRLELSD
;
A
#
# COMPACT_ATOMS: atom_id res chain seq x y z
N MET A 1 38.16 -31.11 48.22
CA MET A 1 36.98 -30.78 47.41
C MET A 1 37.47 -30.00 46.20
N LEU A 2 37.72 -30.70 45.13
CA LEU A 2 38.10 -30.09 43.84
C LEU A 2 36.81 -29.80 43.05
N LYS A 3 36.58 -28.52 42.71
CA LYS A 3 35.58 -28.15 41.74
C LYS A 3 36.09 -28.43 40.34
N ARG A 4 35.38 -29.28 39.60
CA ARG A 4 35.57 -29.46 38.16
C ARG A 4 35.11 -28.18 37.44
N LEU A 5 35.97 -27.61 36.62
CA LEU A 5 35.62 -26.65 35.59
C LEU A 5 35.19 -27.48 34.38
N ASP A 6 33.93 -27.42 34.04
CA ASP A 6 33.47 -27.95 32.75
C ASP A 6 33.82 -26.93 31.66
N LEU A 7 34.74 -27.26 30.81
CA LEU A 7 35.07 -26.55 29.59
C LEU A 7 33.97 -26.88 28.59
N VAL A 8 33.10 -25.91 28.29
CA VAL A 8 32.18 -25.99 27.16
C VAL A 8 33.02 -25.79 25.90
N THR A 9 33.25 -26.87 25.19
CA THR A 9 33.94 -26.86 23.89
C THR A 9 32.93 -26.46 22.85
N THR A 10 33.02 -25.24 22.34
CA THR A 10 32.26 -24.80 21.17
C THR A 10 32.80 -25.58 19.98
N ALA A 11 32.03 -26.53 19.48
CA ALA A 11 32.38 -27.23 18.26
C ALA A 11 32.07 -26.34 17.05
N LEU A 12 33.09 -25.74 16.47
CA LEU A 12 33.01 -25.16 15.12
C LEU A 12 32.93 -26.32 14.14
N LEU A 13 31.76 -26.63 13.61
CA LEU A 13 31.59 -27.50 12.46
C LEU A 13 31.86 -26.66 11.20
N ALA A 14 33.11 -26.64 10.76
CA ALA A 14 33.44 -26.12 9.44
C ALA A 14 33.17 -27.24 8.40
N VAL A 15 32.09 -27.07 7.64
CA VAL A 15 31.85 -27.91 6.46
C VAL A 15 32.65 -27.32 5.30
N THR A 16 33.74 -27.92 4.93
CA THR A 16 34.53 -27.55 3.74
C THR A 16 33.94 -28.22 2.50
N GLY A 17 33.16 -27.45 1.74
CA GLY A 17 32.69 -27.86 0.41
C GLY A 17 32.89 -26.73 -0.59
N VAL A 18 33.66 -26.99 -1.62
CA VAL A 18 33.83 -26.25 -2.90
C VAL A 18 33.97 -24.73 -2.83
N ALA A 19 34.96 -24.17 -3.53
CA ALA A 19 35.47 -22.82 -3.57
C ALA A 19 34.40 -21.71 -3.92
N GLY A 20 33.45 -21.51 -3.08
CA GLY A 20 32.56 -20.35 -3.00
C GLY A 20 32.68 -19.79 -1.59
N LYS A 21 32.45 -18.49 -1.42
CA LYS A 21 32.59 -17.82 -0.14
C LYS A 21 31.35 -17.96 0.78
N ILE A 22 30.38 -18.78 0.37
CA ILE A 22 29.18 -19.06 1.16
C ILE A 22 29.54 -19.86 2.41
N THR A 23 29.22 -19.32 3.57
CA THR A 23 29.43 -19.95 4.87
C THR A 23 28.30 -19.66 5.84
N TYR A 24 28.18 -20.48 6.88
CA TYR A 24 27.34 -20.11 8.04
C TYR A 24 28.03 -20.46 9.35
N SER A 25 27.61 -19.78 10.40
CA SER A 25 27.96 -20.14 11.76
C SER A 25 26.72 -20.03 12.65
N GLU A 26 26.71 -20.83 13.70
CA GLU A 26 25.60 -20.88 14.64
C GLU A 26 26.11 -20.86 16.07
N THR A 27 25.45 -20.05 16.90
CA THR A 27 25.58 -20.03 18.35
C THR A 27 24.25 -20.44 19.00
N ASN A 28 24.18 -20.39 20.33
CA ASN A 28 22.91 -20.63 21.00
C ASN A 28 21.85 -19.60 20.61
N ASP A 29 22.24 -18.37 20.31
CA ASP A 29 21.34 -17.23 20.16
C ASP A 29 21.26 -16.71 18.71
N THR A 30 22.24 -17.00 17.86
CA THR A 30 22.34 -16.38 16.54
C THR A 30 22.77 -17.37 15.48
N ILE A 31 22.14 -17.28 14.30
CA ILE A 31 22.58 -17.90 13.05
C ILE A 31 23.10 -16.78 12.15
N THR A 32 24.31 -16.97 11.62
CA THR A 32 24.93 -16.01 10.70
C THR A 32 25.18 -16.69 9.37
N LEU A 33 24.62 -16.13 8.29
CA LEU A 33 24.86 -16.52 6.91
C LEU A 33 25.81 -15.51 6.27
N SER A 34 26.77 -16.00 5.45
CA SER A 34 27.71 -15.11 4.78
C SER A 34 27.92 -15.52 3.33
N SER A 35 27.94 -14.54 2.44
CA SER A 35 28.45 -14.64 1.06
C SER A 35 29.73 -13.79 0.93
N ASP A 36 30.20 -13.60 -0.27
CA ASP A 36 31.35 -12.71 -0.52
C ASP A 36 31.03 -11.22 -0.36
N ARG A 37 29.72 -10.84 -0.45
CA ARG A 37 29.25 -9.46 -0.40
C ARG A 37 28.46 -9.15 0.88
N LEU A 38 27.76 -10.16 1.44
CA LEU A 38 26.79 -9.94 2.49
C LEU A 38 27.01 -10.89 3.66
N THR A 39 26.91 -10.36 4.89
CA THR A 39 26.79 -11.14 6.13
C THR A 39 25.48 -10.78 6.82
N LEU A 40 24.63 -11.76 7.07
CA LEU A 40 23.31 -11.62 7.67
C LEU A 40 23.23 -12.45 8.94
N GLY A 41 22.95 -11.80 10.09
CA GLY A 41 22.77 -12.43 11.40
C GLY A 41 21.31 -12.42 11.84
N VAL A 42 20.74 -13.58 12.16
CA VAL A 42 19.39 -13.72 12.70
C VAL A 42 19.47 -14.20 14.14
N ASN A 43 18.82 -13.45 15.04
CA ASN A 43 18.71 -13.83 16.45
C ASN A 43 17.54 -14.81 16.63
N LYS A 44 17.85 -16.00 17.15
CA LYS A 44 16.89 -17.09 17.32
C LYS A 44 15.84 -16.82 18.41
N THR A 45 16.13 -15.93 19.35
CA THR A 45 15.20 -15.56 20.44
C THR A 45 14.23 -14.46 20.01
N LEU A 46 14.65 -13.62 19.08
CA LEU A 46 13.87 -12.50 18.59
C LEU A 46 13.12 -12.82 17.28
N GLY A 47 13.52 -13.86 16.55
CA GLY A 47 13.02 -14.13 15.21
C GLY A 47 13.30 -13.01 14.22
N ALA A 48 14.38 -12.26 14.44
CA ALA A 48 14.67 -11.03 13.72
C ALA A 48 16.13 -10.97 13.27
N MET A 49 16.37 -10.25 12.19
CA MET A 49 17.73 -9.92 11.76
C MET A 49 18.35 -8.90 12.73
N THR A 50 19.50 -9.23 13.28
CA THR A 50 20.23 -8.39 14.25
C THR A 50 21.67 -8.09 13.83
N GLY A 51 22.05 -8.44 12.60
CA GLY A 51 23.32 -8.09 12.00
C GLY A 51 23.17 -8.11 10.47
N LEU A 52 23.68 -7.07 9.85
CA LEU A 52 23.77 -6.98 8.40
C LEU A 52 25.02 -6.20 8.00
N GLU A 53 25.95 -6.89 7.33
CA GLU A 53 27.14 -6.26 6.78
C GLU A 53 27.12 -6.37 5.26
N PHE A 54 27.36 -5.28 4.58
CA PHE A 54 27.51 -5.19 3.14
C PHE A 54 28.93 -4.73 2.78
N ASP A 55 29.66 -5.55 2.03
CA ASP A 55 31.08 -5.33 1.68
C ASP A 55 31.95 -4.97 2.91
N ASN A 56 31.73 -5.66 4.02
CA ASN A 56 32.35 -5.45 5.36
C ASN A 56 32.00 -4.10 6.02
N VAL A 57 30.92 -3.44 5.61
CA VAL A 57 30.37 -2.26 6.27
C VAL A 57 29.10 -2.70 7.01
N ASP A 58 29.04 -2.45 8.32
CA ASP A 58 27.82 -2.64 9.09
C ASP A 58 26.78 -1.60 8.62
N VAL A 59 25.69 -2.09 8.01
CA VAL A 59 24.58 -1.27 7.48
C VAL A 59 23.36 -1.30 8.38
N LEU A 60 23.44 -2.06 9.49
CA LEU A 60 22.40 -2.18 10.48
C LEU A 60 22.64 -1.26 11.66
N GLY A 61 23.89 -1.21 12.13
CA GLY A 61 24.26 -0.55 13.37
C GLY A 61 23.85 -1.32 14.62
N PRO A 62 24.04 -0.73 15.81
CA PRO A 62 23.67 -1.36 17.05
C PRO A 62 22.15 -1.48 17.16
N VAL A 63 21.67 -2.70 17.20
CA VAL A 63 20.27 -3.01 17.45
C VAL A 63 19.98 -2.87 18.93
N SER A 64 19.13 -1.92 19.32
CA SER A 64 18.71 -1.73 20.68
C SER A 64 17.28 -2.24 20.91
N GLY A 65 17.12 -3.18 21.83
CA GLY A 65 15.82 -3.60 22.32
C GLY A 65 15.18 -4.77 21.56
N ARG A 66 13.85 -4.84 21.60
CA ARG A 66 13.03 -5.96 21.11
C ARG A 66 13.00 -6.10 19.60
N ILE A 67 13.27 -5.02 18.91
CA ILE A 67 12.98 -4.88 17.50
C ILE A 67 14.31 -4.77 16.80
N GLY A 68 14.79 -5.91 16.30
CA GLY A 68 15.88 -5.93 15.34
C GLY A 68 15.39 -5.45 13.99
N MET A 69 16.30 -5.20 13.06
CA MET A 69 15.94 -4.97 11.67
C MET A 69 15.41 -6.27 11.06
N GLY A 70 14.37 -6.13 10.22
CA GLY A 70 13.84 -7.26 9.49
C GLY A 70 13.12 -8.28 10.37
N TYR A 71 12.27 -7.83 11.25
CA TYR A 71 11.34 -8.70 11.95
C TYR A 71 10.02 -8.84 11.18
N PHE A 72 9.31 -9.88 11.51
CA PHE A 72 8.06 -10.26 10.88
C PHE A 72 6.95 -10.25 11.93
N ASP A 73 5.87 -9.52 11.68
CA ASP A 73 4.76 -9.41 12.59
C ASP A 73 3.38 -9.42 11.92
N CYS A 74 2.36 -9.64 12.72
CA CYS A 74 0.99 -9.53 12.26
C CYS A 74 0.01 -9.12 13.36
N TYR A 75 -1.07 -8.49 12.95
CA TYR A 75 -2.32 -8.40 13.67
C TYR A 75 -3.28 -9.46 13.11
N CYS A 76 -3.01 -10.71 13.42
CA CYS A 76 -3.68 -11.86 12.85
C CYS A 76 -4.00 -12.95 13.88
N ILE A 77 -3.63 -12.75 15.15
CA ILE A 77 -3.94 -13.66 16.23
C ILE A 77 -5.18 -13.16 16.97
N PRO A 78 -6.22 -14.00 17.14
CA PRO A 78 -7.38 -13.65 17.95
C PRO A 78 -6.98 -13.22 19.37
N ALA A 79 -7.65 -12.21 19.93
CA ALA A 79 -7.34 -11.71 21.27
C ALA A 79 -7.56 -12.77 22.35
N VAL A 80 -6.53 -13.03 23.15
CA VAL A 80 -6.49 -14.15 24.11
C VAL A 80 -7.44 -13.97 25.32
N ASN A 81 -7.87 -12.75 25.62
CA ASN A 81 -8.65 -12.44 26.84
C ASN A 81 -10.16 -12.44 26.66
N THR A 82 -10.63 -12.59 25.47
CA THR A 82 -12.05 -12.78 25.22
C THR A 82 -12.26 -14.25 24.97
N SER A 83 -12.23 -15.07 26.03
CA SER A 83 -12.53 -16.49 25.90
C SER A 83 -12.33 -17.00 24.49
N VAL A 84 -11.18 -17.54 24.25
CA VAL A 84 -10.83 -18.42 23.13
C VAL A 84 -11.78 -18.27 21.94
N TRP A 85 -11.20 -17.97 20.77
CA TRP A 85 -11.92 -18.18 19.54
C TRP A 85 -12.75 -19.47 19.65
N THR A 86 -14.05 -19.36 19.47
CA THR A 86 -14.96 -20.49 19.40
C THR A 86 -15.76 -20.38 18.11
N PRO A 87 -16.26 -21.48 17.56
CA PRO A 87 -17.16 -21.42 16.40
C PRO A 87 -18.37 -20.48 16.61
N ASP A 88 -18.76 -20.25 17.85
CA ASP A 88 -19.86 -19.35 18.24
C ASP A 88 -19.42 -17.89 18.43
N ASN A 89 -18.12 -17.61 18.42
CA ASN A 89 -17.53 -16.28 18.42
C ASN A 89 -16.38 -16.24 17.42
N PRO A 90 -16.69 -16.27 16.13
CA PRO A 90 -15.69 -16.35 15.03
C PRO A 90 -14.88 -15.07 14.87
N ASN A 91 -15.21 -14.02 15.60
CA ASN A 91 -14.62 -12.72 15.43
C ASN A 91 -14.32 -12.06 16.77
N PRO A 92 -13.20 -12.40 17.38
CA PRO A 92 -12.73 -11.64 18.52
C PRO A 92 -12.41 -10.21 18.07
N GLN A 93 -13.07 -9.25 18.68
CA GLN A 93 -13.09 -7.82 18.30
C GLN A 93 -11.73 -7.08 18.36
N SER A 94 -10.65 -7.79 18.63
CA SER A 94 -9.30 -7.25 18.50
C SER A 94 -8.34 -8.38 18.23
N SER A 95 -7.68 -8.36 17.09
CA SER A 95 -6.52 -9.21 16.86
C SER A 95 -5.37 -8.75 17.74
N ARG A 96 -4.59 -9.72 18.17
CA ARG A 96 -3.38 -9.44 18.94
C ARG A 96 -2.19 -9.28 18.02
N HIS A 97 -1.39 -8.28 18.28
CA HIS A 97 -0.09 -8.12 17.65
C HIS A 97 0.83 -9.28 18.04
N TYR A 98 1.42 -9.92 17.05
CA TYR A 98 2.25 -11.10 17.22
C TYR A 98 3.55 -10.97 16.45
N TYR A 99 4.66 -11.12 17.16
CA TYR A 99 5.99 -11.14 16.57
C TYR A 99 6.39 -12.58 16.30
N VAL A 100 6.50 -12.94 15.04
CA VAL A 100 6.83 -14.30 14.61
C VAL A 100 8.30 -14.61 14.94
N GLY A 101 8.54 -15.81 15.44
CA GLY A 101 9.88 -16.28 15.77
C GLY A 101 10.37 -15.91 17.16
N GLN A 102 9.58 -15.21 17.97
CA GLN A 102 9.92 -14.85 19.34
C GLN A 102 9.54 -15.91 20.38
N SER A 103 8.89 -16.97 19.99
CA SER A 103 8.56 -18.07 20.89
C SER A 103 9.67 -19.08 20.95
N GLN A 104 9.71 -19.84 22.05
CA GLN A 104 10.62 -20.97 22.18
C GLN A 104 10.27 -22.15 21.23
N MET A 105 9.16 -22.03 20.51
CA MET A 105 8.67 -23.02 19.55
C MET A 105 9.17 -22.76 18.12
N ALA A 106 9.84 -21.63 17.89
CA ALA A 106 10.41 -21.32 16.60
C ALA A 106 11.54 -22.30 16.26
N SER A 107 11.52 -22.86 15.06
CA SER A 107 12.56 -23.69 14.48
C SER A 107 13.31 -22.95 13.39
N PHE A 108 14.58 -23.29 13.23
CA PHE A 108 15.47 -22.67 12.25
C PHE A 108 16.20 -23.78 11.48
N GLU A 109 16.13 -23.75 10.17
CA GLU A 109 16.77 -24.72 9.29
C GLU A 109 17.67 -23.99 8.31
N VAL A 110 18.91 -24.48 8.15
CA VAL A 110 19.88 -23.93 7.19
C VAL A 110 20.02 -24.90 6.02
N HIS A 111 19.84 -24.39 4.82
CA HIS A 111 20.02 -25.12 3.56
C HIS A 111 21.09 -24.43 2.72
N GLN A 112 21.83 -25.22 1.92
CA GLN A 112 22.83 -24.67 1.00
C GLN A 112 22.93 -25.56 -0.24
N GLY A 113 23.32 -24.92 -1.35
CA GLY A 113 23.45 -25.61 -2.61
C GLY A 113 24.12 -24.73 -3.67
N ASN A 114 24.05 -25.21 -4.90
CA ASN A 114 24.37 -24.42 -6.08
C ASN A 114 23.11 -24.32 -6.95
N ASP A 115 22.91 -23.16 -7.56
CA ASP A 115 21.88 -23.01 -8.58
C ASP A 115 22.29 -23.72 -9.89
N ARG A 116 21.40 -23.79 -10.88
CA ARG A 116 21.65 -24.41 -12.19
C ARG A 116 22.83 -23.81 -12.96
N ASN A 117 23.23 -22.56 -12.61
CA ASN A 117 24.39 -21.88 -13.15
C ASN A 117 25.66 -22.12 -12.32
N ASN A 118 25.59 -23.04 -11.34
CA ASN A 118 26.64 -23.37 -10.41
C ASN A 118 27.09 -22.21 -9.50
N ASN A 119 26.21 -21.26 -9.23
CA ASN A 119 26.43 -20.20 -8.22
C ASN A 119 26.05 -20.75 -6.85
N PRO A 120 26.91 -20.66 -5.84
CA PRO A 120 26.59 -21.11 -4.49
C PRO A 120 25.51 -20.23 -3.86
N TRP A 121 24.63 -20.85 -3.08
CA TRP A 121 23.64 -20.17 -2.26
C TRP A 121 23.50 -20.80 -0.88
N ILE A 122 23.01 -20.02 0.07
CA ILE A 122 22.63 -20.47 1.40
C ILE A 122 21.30 -19.85 1.80
N GLY A 123 20.45 -20.63 2.45
CA GLY A 123 19.14 -20.19 2.92
C GLY A 123 18.91 -20.55 4.38
N LEU A 124 18.24 -19.67 5.09
CA LEU A 124 17.69 -19.88 6.42
C LEU A 124 16.18 -19.88 6.34
N ILE A 125 15.55 -20.89 6.94
CA ILE A 125 14.10 -21.00 7.09
C ILE A 125 13.77 -20.90 8.56
N MET A 126 12.99 -19.91 8.94
CA MET A 126 12.36 -19.80 10.25
C MET A 126 10.92 -20.30 10.15
N SER A 127 10.51 -21.15 11.06
CA SER A 127 9.14 -21.68 11.11
C SER A 127 8.62 -21.66 12.54
N GLU A 128 7.35 -21.28 12.70
CA GLU A 128 6.70 -21.26 14.00
C GLU A 128 5.22 -21.58 13.88
N THR A 129 4.70 -22.39 14.81
CA THR A 129 3.27 -22.62 14.98
C THR A 129 2.79 -21.89 16.22
N TYR A 130 1.82 -20.99 16.08
CA TYR A 130 1.16 -20.38 17.23
C TYR A 130 0.21 -21.39 17.87
N GLU A 131 0.54 -21.88 19.06
CA GLU A 131 -0.18 -22.98 19.74
C GLU A 131 -1.67 -22.65 20.02
N GLY A 132 -1.99 -21.36 20.22
CA GLY A 132 -3.35 -20.95 20.58
C GLY A 132 -4.39 -21.18 19.47
N THR A 133 -3.98 -21.09 18.19
CA THR A 133 -4.88 -21.24 17.03
C THR A 133 -4.42 -22.29 16.04
N GLY A 134 -3.13 -22.67 16.05
CA GLY A 134 -2.51 -23.55 15.06
C GLY A 134 -2.09 -22.82 13.78
N GLN A 135 -2.11 -21.49 13.76
CA GLN A 135 -1.55 -20.72 12.64
C GLN A 135 -0.06 -21.00 12.51
N PHE A 136 0.37 -21.29 11.28
CA PHE A 136 1.76 -21.62 10.97
C PHE A 136 2.39 -20.52 10.13
N PHE A 137 3.55 -20.04 10.56
CA PHE A 137 4.30 -18.95 9.97
C PHE A 137 5.64 -19.43 9.50
N GLN A 138 6.08 -18.98 8.32
CA GLN A 138 7.42 -19.23 7.81
C GLN A 138 8.00 -17.98 7.20
N GLN A 139 9.32 -17.81 7.35
CA GLN A 139 10.10 -16.79 6.66
C GLN A 139 11.40 -17.40 6.15
N TRP A 140 11.81 -16.98 4.96
CA TRP A 140 13.03 -17.40 4.28
C TRP A 140 13.95 -16.22 4.06
N TRP A 141 15.26 -16.46 4.20
CA TRP A 141 16.33 -15.56 3.81
C TRP A 141 17.33 -16.36 2.99
N PHE A 142 17.54 -15.98 1.73
CA PHE A 142 18.52 -16.63 0.86
C PHE A 142 19.60 -15.64 0.45
N LEU A 143 20.86 -16.02 0.58
CA LEU A 143 22.03 -15.32 0.06
C LEU A 143 22.59 -16.11 -1.12
N ARG A 144 22.98 -15.42 -2.18
CA ARG A 144 23.69 -15.97 -3.32
C ARG A 144 25.08 -15.35 -3.41
N ASP A 145 26.06 -16.13 -3.83
CA ASP A 145 27.43 -15.64 -4.02
C ASP A 145 27.47 -14.58 -5.12
N GLY A 146 28.16 -13.48 -4.89
CA GLY A 146 28.27 -12.35 -5.82
C GLY A 146 27.11 -11.33 -5.78
N GLU A 147 26.00 -11.63 -5.11
CA GLU A 147 24.87 -10.70 -5.02
C GLU A 147 24.94 -9.78 -3.79
N PRO A 148 24.75 -8.46 -3.98
CA PRO A 148 24.75 -7.51 -2.88
C PRO A 148 23.36 -7.37 -2.25
N GLY A 149 22.79 -8.48 -1.80
CA GLY A 149 21.44 -8.50 -1.25
C GLY A 149 21.00 -9.89 -0.82
N TYR A 150 19.76 -9.99 -0.36
CA TYR A 150 19.15 -11.26 -0.01
C TYR A 150 17.71 -11.35 -0.50
N HIS A 151 17.29 -12.57 -0.83
CA HIS A 151 15.90 -12.85 -1.24
C HIS A 151 15.11 -13.34 -0.05
N THR A 152 13.86 -12.89 0.06
CA THR A 152 12.98 -13.26 1.17
C THR A 152 11.60 -13.68 0.67
N PHE A 153 11.03 -14.65 1.37
CA PHE A 153 9.64 -15.09 1.23
C PHE A 153 9.00 -15.15 2.61
N THR A 154 7.71 -15.03 2.63
CA THR A 154 6.92 -15.11 3.86
C THR A 154 5.67 -15.93 3.59
N ARG A 155 5.28 -16.82 4.51
CA ARG A 155 4.09 -17.67 4.38
C ARG A 155 3.28 -17.67 5.66
N LEU A 156 1.98 -17.57 5.50
CA LEU A 156 1.00 -17.84 6.54
C LEU A 156 0.12 -18.99 6.10
N GLN A 157 -0.02 -19.98 6.98
CA GLN A 157 -0.92 -21.12 6.80
C GLN A 157 -1.80 -21.31 8.02
N PHE A 158 -3.03 -21.73 7.79
CA PHE A 158 -3.95 -22.15 8.85
C PHE A 158 -4.76 -23.34 8.37
N ASP A 159 -4.63 -24.45 9.04
CA ASP A 159 -5.46 -25.62 8.85
C ASP A 159 -5.58 -26.38 10.18
N ASN A 160 -6.75 -26.35 10.78
CA ASN A 160 -7.01 -27.10 12.02
C ASN A 160 -7.78 -28.39 11.77
N GLY A 161 -7.96 -28.79 10.51
CA GLY A 161 -8.65 -30.03 10.12
C GLY A 161 -10.18 -29.97 10.29
N THR A 162 -10.75 -28.80 10.60
CA THR A 162 -12.19 -28.59 10.72
C THR A 162 -12.67 -27.59 9.69
N GLU A 163 -13.54 -28.02 8.78
CA GLU A 163 -14.10 -27.14 7.77
C GLU A 163 -14.96 -26.03 8.40
N GLY A 164 -14.89 -24.82 7.84
CA GLY A 164 -15.73 -23.68 8.24
C GLY A 164 -15.22 -22.91 9.45
N ILE A 165 -14.03 -23.18 9.95
CA ILE A 165 -13.42 -22.33 10.98
C ILE A 165 -12.85 -21.07 10.33
N ASP A 166 -13.24 -19.93 10.88
CA ASP A 166 -12.81 -18.59 10.50
C ASP A 166 -12.20 -17.87 11.70
N LEU A 167 -10.93 -17.50 11.61
CA LEU A 167 -10.24 -16.71 12.63
C LEU A 167 -10.47 -15.21 12.46
N GLY A 168 -11.17 -14.80 11.42
CA GLY A 168 -11.39 -13.41 11.05
C GLY A 168 -10.35 -12.86 10.08
N ASN A 169 -10.41 -11.57 9.87
CA ASN A 169 -9.58 -10.87 8.88
C ASN A 169 -8.11 -10.79 9.32
N LEU A 170 -7.24 -11.00 8.35
CA LEU A 170 -5.83 -10.67 8.45
C LEU A 170 -5.69 -9.13 8.40
N GLN A 171 -5.62 -8.49 9.55
CA GLN A 171 -5.66 -7.02 9.63
C GLN A 171 -4.37 -6.37 9.14
N GLU A 172 -3.23 -6.78 9.69
CA GLU A 172 -1.91 -6.37 9.23
C GLU A 172 -0.98 -7.58 9.22
N PHE A 173 -0.21 -7.70 8.15
CA PHE A 173 0.79 -8.74 7.98
C PHE A 173 1.97 -8.12 7.22
N ARG A 174 3.16 -8.06 7.87
CA ARG A 174 4.23 -7.22 7.37
C ARG A 174 5.61 -7.68 7.80
N GLN A 175 6.59 -7.34 6.99
CA GLN A 175 7.99 -7.30 7.37
C GLN A 175 8.37 -5.85 7.68
N VAL A 176 9.06 -5.62 8.79
CA VAL A 176 9.47 -4.30 9.24
C VAL A 176 10.98 -4.22 9.31
N ILE A 177 11.55 -3.16 8.74
CA ILE A 177 12.98 -2.89 8.76
C ILE A 177 13.19 -1.50 9.33
N SER A 178 13.90 -1.42 10.47
CA SER A 178 14.17 -0.16 11.16
C SER A 178 15.59 0.31 10.85
N PRO A 179 15.76 1.52 10.29
CA PRO A 179 17.09 2.07 10.01
C PRO A 179 17.77 2.57 11.27
N ASN A 180 19.08 2.59 11.23
CA ASN A 180 19.88 3.31 12.22
C ASN A 180 20.20 4.72 11.68
N SER A 181 19.74 5.76 12.36
CA SER A 181 19.98 7.16 11.97
C SER A 181 21.46 7.58 12.01
N ASP A 182 22.33 6.80 12.65
CA ASP A 182 23.78 7.01 12.59
C ASP A 182 24.39 6.62 11.22
N ILE A 183 23.62 5.91 10.37
CA ILE A 183 24.03 5.44 9.05
C ILE A 183 23.16 6.08 7.97
N TRP A 184 21.84 5.96 8.10
CA TRP A 184 20.86 6.34 7.10
C TRP A 184 20.40 7.77 7.30
N THR A 185 20.38 8.57 6.23
CA THR A 185 20.07 9.99 6.28
C THR A 185 18.74 10.35 5.62
N HIS A 186 18.25 9.52 4.69
CA HIS A 186 17.05 9.81 3.93
C HIS A 186 16.13 8.60 3.84
N LEU A 187 14.82 8.90 3.83
CA LEU A 187 13.76 8.03 3.38
C LEU A 187 13.61 8.17 1.88
N VAL A 188 13.28 7.08 1.18
CA VAL A 188 13.05 7.09 -0.27
C VAL A 188 11.86 6.17 -0.57
N THR A 189 10.76 6.74 -1.01
CA THR A 189 9.58 5.98 -1.45
C THR A 189 9.67 5.71 -2.95
N ASN A 190 10.05 6.71 -3.73
CA ASN A 190 10.29 6.61 -5.17
C ASN A 190 11.25 7.72 -5.63
N ASP A 191 11.36 7.95 -6.94
CA ASP A 191 12.26 8.93 -7.54
C ASP A 191 11.86 10.40 -7.33
N VAL A 192 10.65 10.65 -6.84
CA VAL A 192 10.13 12.01 -6.56
C VAL A 192 9.68 12.20 -5.10
N GLN A 193 9.54 11.13 -4.33
CA GLN A 193 9.18 11.17 -2.91
C GLN A 193 10.34 10.65 -2.06
N TYR A 194 11.16 11.55 -1.60
CA TYR A 194 12.27 11.28 -0.70
C TYR A 194 12.54 12.51 0.19
N GLY A 195 13.12 12.29 1.36
CA GLY A 195 13.43 13.35 2.29
C GLY A 195 14.28 12.86 3.47
N HIS A 196 14.64 13.78 4.34
CA HIS A 196 15.46 13.46 5.49
C HIS A 196 14.75 12.53 6.47
N LEU A 197 15.48 11.52 6.94
CA LEU A 197 15.03 10.66 8.03
C LEU A 197 14.98 11.48 9.34
N PRO A 198 13.80 11.63 9.98
CA PRO A 198 13.69 12.38 11.21
C PRO A 198 14.46 11.68 12.34
N SER A 199 15.32 12.41 13.02
CA SER A 199 16.05 11.88 14.17
C SER A 199 15.14 11.74 15.40
N ASP A 200 15.52 10.86 16.34
CA ASP A 200 14.84 10.72 17.61
C ASP A 200 14.79 12.05 18.40
N GLU A 201 15.80 12.90 18.23
CA GLU A 201 15.83 14.24 18.84
C GLU A 201 14.80 15.16 18.21
N ALA A 202 14.65 15.10 16.90
CA ALA A 202 13.67 15.90 16.18
C ALA A 202 12.23 15.50 16.52
N THR A 203 11.94 14.21 16.67
CA THR A 203 10.59 13.70 16.97
C THR A 203 10.29 13.62 18.46
N GLY A 204 11.27 13.33 19.31
CA GLY A 204 11.09 13.05 20.74
C GLY A 204 10.56 14.21 21.57
N ASN A 205 10.79 15.46 21.14
CA ASN A 205 10.35 16.66 21.81
C ASN A 205 9.11 17.32 21.17
N GLN A 206 8.54 16.70 20.15
CA GLN A 206 7.42 17.24 19.40
C GLN A 206 6.07 16.75 19.95
N THR A 207 5.02 17.46 19.60
CA THR A 207 3.66 17.02 19.90
C THR A 207 3.25 15.96 18.89
N THR A 208 3.07 14.73 19.37
CA THR A 208 2.43 13.68 18.57
C THR A 208 0.95 14.00 18.44
N VAL A 209 0.47 14.25 17.24
CA VAL A 209 -0.92 14.64 16.98
C VAL A 209 -1.79 13.46 16.54
N GLN A 210 -1.16 12.45 15.94
CA GLN A 210 -1.72 11.13 15.72
C GLN A 210 -0.59 10.11 15.54
N ASP A 211 -0.91 8.89 15.18
CA ASP A 211 0.08 7.83 14.95
C ASP A 211 1.19 8.28 13.99
N ALA A 212 2.42 8.33 14.48
CA ALA A 212 3.61 8.79 13.76
C ALA A 212 3.39 10.07 12.92
N THR A 213 2.70 11.04 13.49
CA THR A 213 2.53 12.39 12.96
C THR A 213 2.89 13.39 14.04
N TRP A 214 3.87 14.25 13.77
CA TRP A 214 4.44 15.19 14.72
C TRP A 214 4.23 16.63 14.25
N TYR A 215 3.90 17.51 15.20
CA TYR A 215 3.79 18.93 15.00
C TYR A 215 5.08 19.63 15.43
N TYR A 216 5.78 20.24 14.51
CA TYR A 216 7.11 20.83 14.72
C TYR A 216 7.11 22.31 15.11
N ASN A 217 6.00 22.98 15.09
CA ASN A 217 5.92 24.43 15.33
C ASN A 217 6.49 24.89 16.68
N ILE A 218 6.57 24.00 17.66
CA ILE A 218 7.08 24.34 19.00
C ILE A 218 8.61 24.45 19.08
N THR A 219 9.34 23.99 18.05
CA THR A 219 10.80 23.98 18.03
C THR A 219 11.33 24.91 16.94
N GLU A 220 11.81 26.11 17.36
CA GLU A 220 12.43 27.06 16.44
C GLU A 220 13.70 26.44 15.84
N GLY A 221 13.83 26.52 14.51
CA GLY A 221 15.00 26.00 13.78
C GLY A 221 15.00 24.49 13.59
N ASN A 222 13.87 23.81 13.80
CA ASN A 222 13.74 22.39 13.45
C ASN A 222 13.93 22.20 11.94
N PRO A 223 14.90 21.38 11.48
CA PRO A 223 15.20 21.22 10.05
C PRO A 223 14.10 20.50 9.28
N TYR A 224 13.18 19.80 9.97
CA TYR A 224 12.06 19.09 9.36
C TYR A 224 10.81 19.97 9.22
N ARG A 225 10.85 21.19 9.75
CA ARG A 225 9.80 22.16 9.53
C ARG A 225 10.05 22.86 8.21
N THR A 226 9.15 22.66 7.27
CA THR A 226 9.23 23.28 5.93
C THR A 226 8.52 24.62 5.88
N GLU A 227 8.69 25.37 4.80
CA GLU A 227 8.00 26.64 4.57
C GLU A 227 6.48 26.44 4.43
N SER A 228 6.08 25.29 3.91
CA SER A 228 4.68 24.94 3.62
C SER A 228 4.07 23.96 4.62
N SER A 229 4.83 23.41 5.55
CA SER A 229 4.33 22.46 6.54
C SER A 229 5.01 22.59 7.90
N ASP A 230 4.18 22.60 8.94
CA ASP A 230 4.59 22.49 10.34
C ASP A 230 4.60 21.02 10.83
N TYR A 231 4.41 20.06 9.94
CA TYR A 231 4.26 18.65 10.27
C TYR A 231 5.25 17.77 9.59
N PHE A 232 5.50 16.64 10.23
CA PHE A 232 5.97 15.42 9.59
C PHE A 232 4.98 14.29 9.88
N THR A 233 4.59 13.53 8.86
CA THR A 233 3.78 12.33 9.01
C THR A 233 4.31 11.18 8.16
N LYS A 234 4.35 9.97 8.75
CA LYS A 234 4.74 8.77 8.01
C LYS A 234 3.86 8.50 6.79
N TYR A 235 2.63 8.97 6.83
CA TYR A 235 1.64 8.70 5.77
C TYR A 235 1.87 9.51 4.50
N GLU A 236 2.66 10.56 4.57
CA GLU A 236 3.11 11.31 3.39
C GLU A 236 4.05 10.49 2.50
N TRP A 237 4.70 9.49 3.08
CA TRP A 237 5.64 8.61 2.40
C TRP A 237 4.99 7.36 1.82
N ALA A 238 3.66 7.26 1.90
CA ALA A 238 2.91 6.18 1.27
C ALA A 238 2.80 6.40 -0.23
N ASP A 239 3.03 5.37 -1.02
CA ASP A 239 2.91 5.42 -2.47
C ASP A 239 2.06 4.27 -3.03
N LEU A 240 1.64 4.41 -4.28
CA LEU A 240 0.86 3.43 -5.00
C LEU A 240 1.76 2.36 -5.60
N TYR A 241 1.39 1.09 -5.47
CA TYR A 241 2.16 -0.01 -6.06
C TYR A 241 2.33 0.11 -7.58
N GLY A 242 1.44 0.82 -8.25
CA GLY A 242 1.49 0.96 -9.70
C GLY A 242 2.64 1.77 -10.26
N ASP A 243 3.28 2.58 -9.44
CA ASP A 243 4.20 3.62 -9.90
C ASP A 243 5.62 3.48 -9.39
N HIS A 244 5.89 2.61 -8.43
CA HIS A 244 7.25 2.38 -7.99
C HIS A 244 7.56 0.88 -7.88
N PHE A 245 8.84 0.59 -7.85
CA PHE A 245 9.36 -0.77 -7.91
C PHE A 245 10.36 -1.06 -6.78
N ALA A 246 10.80 -0.01 -6.08
CA ALA A 246 11.70 -0.10 -4.94
C ALA A 246 11.43 1.06 -3.98
N HIS A 247 11.65 0.83 -2.69
CA HIS A 247 11.63 1.87 -1.67
C HIS A 247 12.66 1.52 -0.58
N GLY A 248 13.12 2.51 0.15
CA GLY A 248 14.14 2.23 1.17
C GLY A 248 14.78 3.44 1.80
N PHE A 249 16.08 3.30 2.05
CA PHE A 249 16.90 4.30 2.71
C PHE A 249 18.12 4.64 1.86
N TYR A 250 18.55 5.88 2.00
CA TYR A 250 19.77 6.41 1.41
C TYR A 250 20.64 7.06 2.48
N ALA A 251 21.93 6.81 2.43
CA ALA A 251 22.95 7.51 3.19
C ALA A 251 23.77 8.40 2.25
N ASP A 252 23.78 9.69 2.50
CA ASP A 252 24.42 10.70 1.65
C ASP A 252 25.94 10.90 1.93
N GLY A 253 26.51 10.08 2.82
CA GLY A 253 27.89 10.16 3.22
C GLY A 253 28.15 11.16 4.37
N THR A 254 27.16 11.86 4.87
CA THR A 254 27.31 12.78 6.01
C THR A 254 27.25 12.04 7.36
N ALA A 255 26.71 10.82 7.37
CA ALA A 255 26.70 9.98 8.55
C ALA A 255 28.09 9.44 8.93
N SER A 256 28.18 8.77 10.06
CA SER A 256 29.44 8.40 10.73
C SER A 256 30.43 7.60 9.90
N ASN A 257 29.97 6.85 8.89
CA ASN A 257 30.86 6.03 8.04
C ASN A 257 31.42 6.76 6.81
N GLY A 258 30.85 7.93 6.43
CA GLY A 258 31.28 8.74 5.30
C GLY A 258 31.03 8.14 3.93
N SER A 259 30.25 7.05 3.83
CA SER A 259 29.92 6.35 2.59
C SER A 259 28.51 6.68 2.13
N THR A 260 28.32 6.83 0.82
CA THR A 260 26.99 6.81 0.21
C THR A 260 26.53 5.37 0.07
N LEU A 261 25.32 5.08 0.55
CA LEU A 261 24.76 3.74 0.56
C LEU A 261 23.28 3.80 0.19
N GLY A 262 22.79 2.75 -0.46
CA GLY A 262 21.38 2.48 -0.67
C GLY A 262 20.97 1.16 -0.03
N PHE A 263 19.79 1.14 0.61
CA PHE A 263 19.12 -0.05 1.11
C PHE A 263 17.72 -0.08 0.53
N TRP A 264 17.39 -1.09 -0.23
CA TRP A 264 16.19 -1.12 -1.05
C TRP A 264 15.38 -2.39 -0.83
N THR A 265 14.07 -2.24 -0.59
CA THR A 265 13.10 -3.29 -0.76
C THR A 265 12.64 -3.26 -2.21
N VAL A 266 13.04 -4.25 -3.00
CA VAL A 266 12.74 -4.31 -4.44
C VAL A 266 11.57 -5.26 -4.67
N PHE A 267 10.52 -4.78 -5.31
CA PHE A 267 9.35 -5.56 -5.66
C PHE A 267 9.52 -6.21 -7.03
N ASN A 268 10.14 -7.38 -7.05
CA ASN A 268 10.24 -8.18 -8.26
C ASN A 268 9.04 -9.12 -8.50
N ASN A 269 8.17 -9.26 -7.51
CA ASN A 269 6.91 -9.98 -7.65
C ASN A 269 5.85 -9.48 -6.65
N LEU A 270 4.74 -8.99 -7.16
CA LEU A 270 3.60 -8.50 -6.37
C LEU A 270 2.37 -9.41 -6.42
N GLU A 271 2.47 -10.62 -7.01
CA GLU A 271 1.33 -11.53 -7.19
C GLU A 271 0.65 -11.97 -5.88
N GLY A 272 1.40 -11.98 -4.80
CA GLY A 272 0.93 -12.36 -3.46
C GLY A 272 0.16 -11.26 -2.73
N TYR A 273 0.32 -10.01 -3.12
CA TYR A 273 -0.33 -8.85 -2.49
C TYR A 273 -1.81 -8.76 -2.89
N THR A 274 -2.55 -7.83 -2.31
CA THR A 274 -3.98 -7.62 -2.58
C THR A 274 -4.26 -6.17 -2.94
N GLY A 275 -5.41 -5.90 -3.57
CA GLY A 275 -5.90 -4.55 -3.82
C GLY A 275 -5.40 -3.87 -5.10
N GLY A 276 -4.55 -4.53 -5.89
CA GLY A 276 -4.08 -4.02 -7.17
C GLY A 276 -3.08 -2.86 -7.07
N PRO A 277 -2.81 -2.17 -8.19
CA PRO A 277 -1.80 -1.12 -8.27
C PRO A 277 -2.17 0.17 -7.53
N LEU A 278 -3.46 0.39 -7.24
CA LEU A 278 -3.95 1.58 -6.55
C LEU A 278 -3.87 1.46 -5.02
N ARG A 279 -3.51 0.29 -4.51
CA ARG A 279 -3.33 0.12 -3.08
C ARG A 279 -2.06 0.83 -2.61
N SER A 280 -2.22 1.74 -1.66
CA SER A 280 -1.14 2.53 -1.10
C SER A 280 -0.76 2.01 0.30
N ASP A 281 -0.31 0.75 0.37
CA ASP A 281 0.12 0.11 1.62
C ASP A 281 1.64 0.09 1.80
N LEU A 282 2.38 0.68 0.86
CA LEU A 282 3.79 0.92 1.05
C LEU A 282 3.96 2.16 1.92
N VAL A 283 4.60 1.98 3.04
CA VAL A 283 4.87 3.07 3.95
C VAL A 283 6.36 3.04 4.28
N VAL A 284 7.02 4.14 3.99
CA VAL A 284 8.35 4.44 4.48
C VAL A 284 8.18 5.60 5.45
N ASP A 285 8.52 5.38 6.70
CA ASP A 285 8.56 6.45 7.70
C ASP A 285 9.90 6.37 8.44
N THR A 286 9.92 6.36 9.73
CA THR A 286 11.14 5.99 10.47
C THR A 286 11.49 4.50 10.31
N ASN A 287 10.68 3.73 9.55
CA ASN A 287 10.88 2.32 9.23
C ASN A 287 10.41 2.05 7.80
N ILE A 288 10.92 1.00 7.18
CA ILE A 288 10.31 0.40 6.00
C ILE A 288 9.27 -0.61 6.47
N TYR A 289 8.05 -0.45 6.01
CA TYR A 289 6.97 -1.42 6.16
C TYR A 289 6.68 -2.08 4.82
N ASN A 290 7.06 -3.34 4.69
CA ASN A 290 6.60 -4.17 3.59
C ASN A 290 5.29 -4.86 4.02
N TYR A 291 4.16 -4.21 3.78
CA TYR A 291 2.84 -4.73 4.08
C TYR A 291 2.42 -5.76 3.06
N TYR A 292 2.32 -7.01 3.47
CA TYR A 292 1.70 -8.08 2.67
C TYR A 292 0.19 -7.99 2.69
N ALA A 293 -0.38 -7.55 3.79
CA ALA A 293 -1.78 -7.20 3.95
C ALA A 293 -1.94 -6.09 4.97
N SER A 294 -2.88 -5.19 4.72
CA SER A 294 -3.26 -4.10 5.62
C SER A 294 -4.73 -3.74 5.43
N ASN A 295 -5.40 -3.41 6.51
CA ASN A 295 -6.77 -2.91 6.52
C ASN A 295 -6.88 -1.39 6.41
N HIS A 296 -5.75 -0.68 6.29
CA HIS A 296 -5.73 0.77 6.35
C HIS A 296 -6.32 1.42 5.10
N ARG A 297 -6.08 0.83 3.93
CA ARG A 297 -6.29 1.47 2.64
C ARG A 297 -7.25 0.74 1.71
N GLY A 298 -7.93 -0.26 2.21
CA GLY A 298 -8.88 -1.05 1.42
C GLY A 298 -10.09 -1.45 2.24
N ALA A 299 -11.17 -1.75 1.54
CA ALA A 299 -12.42 -2.17 2.14
C ALA A 299 -12.33 -3.53 2.82
N SER A 300 -11.51 -4.42 2.28
CA SER A 300 -11.46 -5.81 2.69
C SER A 300 -10.03 -6.31 2.78
N THR A 301 -9.82 -7.27 3.67
CA THR A 301 -8.59 -8.07 3.77
C THR A 301 -8.94 -9.54 3.75
N MET A 302 -7.94 -10.39 3.59
CA MET A 302 -8.14 -11.83 3.55
C MET A 302 -8.67 -12.37 4.88
N ASN A 303 -9.66 -13.27 4.84
CA ASN A 303 -10.08 -14.05 6.00
C ASN A 303 -9.18 -15.27 6.20
N ILE A 304 -8.74 -15.49 7.43
CA ILE A 304 -7.97 -16.67 7.82
C ILE A 304 -8.93 -17.81 8.15
N THR A 305 -9.30 -18.55 7.12
CA THR A 305 -10.18 -19.72 7.24
C THR A 305 -9.38 -21.02 7.22
N SER A 306 -10.00 -22.14 7.65
CA SER A 306 -9.35 -23.45 7.53
C SER A 306 -9.04 -23.79 6.07
N GLY A 307 -7.81 -24.18 5.80
CA GLY A 307 -7.24 -24.35 4.46
C GLY A 307 -6.52 -23.11 3.91
N PHE A 308 -6.47 -22.02 4.67
CA PHE A 308 -5.70 -20.83 4.30
C PHE A 308 -4.22 -21.21 4.15
N ASP A 309 -3.64 -20.93 3.00
CA ASP A 309 -2.22 -21.12 2.71
C ASP A 309 -1.79 -20.10 1.65
N ARG A 310 -1.02 -19.11 2.09
CA ARG A 310 -0.57 -18.05 1.20
C ARG A 310 0.89 -17.71 1.39
N ILE A 311 1.60 -17.65 0.29
CA ILE A 311 2.97 -17.18 0.22
C ILE A 311 3.02 -15.76 -0.38
N PHE A 312 3.92 -14.95 0.16
CA PHE A 312 4.26 -13.60 -0.28
C PHE A 312 5.74 -13.57 -0.68
N GLY A 313 6.05 -12.82 -1.70
CA GLY A 313 7.38 -12.79 -2.30
C GLY A 313 7.45 -13.61 -3.60
N PRO A 314 8.65 -13.72 -4.21
CA PRO A 314 9.93 -13.22 -3.69
C PRO A 314 9.97 -11.71 -3.54
N THR A 315 10.70 -11.22 -2.54
CA THR A 315 11.13 -9.85 -2.40
C THR A 315 12.65 -9.85 -2.34
N PHE A 316 13.30 -8.94 -3.06
CA PHE A 316 14.74 -8.78 -3.02
C PHE A 316 15.13 -7.57 -2.19
N ILE A 317 15.84 -7.78 -1.11
CA ILE A 317 16.46 -6.72 -0.34
C ILE A 317 17.85 -6.48 -0.91
N TYR A 318 18.02 -5.32 -1.54
CA TYR A 318 19.18 -4.96 -2.32
C TYR A 318 19.99 -3.85 -1.65
N LEU A 319 21.31 -3.94 -1.72
CA LEU A 319 22.22 -2.91 -1.22
C LEU A 319 23.17 -2.48 -2.33
N ASN A 320 23.40 -1.19 -2.43
CA ASN A 320 24.38 -0.61 -3.33
C ASN A 320 25.11 0.57 -2.68
N LYS A 321 26.11 1.11 -3.33
CA LYS A 321 26.97 2.16 -2.79
C LYS A 321 27.67 2.97 -3.86
N ASP A 322 28.36 4.04 -3.45
CA ASP A 322 29.24 4.86 -4.28
C ASP A 322 28.48 5.64 -5.38
N GLY A 323 27.24 6.04 -5.13
CA GLY A 323 26.41 6.84 -6.02
C GLY A 323 25.60 7.91 -5.29
N ASP A 324 25.01 8.85 -6.04
CA ASP A 324 23.96 9.71 -5.52
C ASP A 324 22.63 8.93 -5.40
N LEU A 325 21.64 9.54 -4.79
CA LEU A 325 20.35 8.92 -4.53
C LEU A 325 19.70 8.37 -5.80
N HIS A 326 19.64 9.17 -6.86
CA HIS A 326 18.96 8.77 -8.10
C HIS A 326 19.68 7.61 -8.79
N ASN A 327 21.01 7.65 -8.85
CA ASN A 327 21.79 6.56 -9.44
C ASN A 327 21.63 5.25 -8.66
N LEU A 328 21.61 5.31 -7.32
CA LEU A 328 21.43 4.14 -6.48
C LEU A 328 20.00 3.61 -6.56
N TYR A 329 19.00 4.49 -6.65
CA TYR A 329 17.61 4.12 -6.82
C TYR A 329 17.34 3.48 -8.19
N ASP A 330 17.80 4.08 -9.27
CA ASP A 330 17.65 3.56 -10.64
C ASP A 330 18.30 2.17 -10.80
N ASP A 331 19.46 1.98 -10.17
CA ASP A 331 20.12 0.68 -10.13
C ASP A 331 19.25 -0.36 -9.40
N ALA A 332 18.70 -0.03 -8.22
CA ALA A 332 17.76 -0.89 -7.49
C ALA A 332 16.50 -1.22 -8.31
N LYS A 333 15.91 -0.21 -8.95
CA LYS A 333 14.72 -0.34 -9.80
C LYS A 333 14.94 -1.32 -10.97
N SER A 334 16.17 -1.48 -11.45
CA SER A 334 16.49 -2.42 -12.53
C SER A 334 16.20 -3.89 -12.18
N TYR A 335 16.18 -4.24 -10.91
CA TYR A 335 15.85 -5.58 -10.40
C TYR A 335 14.35 -5.81 -10.20
N ALA A 336 13.51 -4.79 -10.31
CA ALA A 336 12.07 -4.89 -10.06
C ALA A 336 11.33 -5.49 -11.27
N ASN A 337 11.66 -6.72 -11.61
CA ASN A 337 10.97 -7.47 -12.66
C ASN A 337 10.85 -8.94 -12.32
N THR A 338 9.79 -9.59 -12.80
CA THR A 338 9.46 -10.98 -12.46
C THR A 338 10.42 -12.02 -13.05
N SER A 339 11.30 -11.63 -13.96
CA SER A 339 12.34 -12.52 -14.54
C SER A 339 13.64 -12.48 -13.74
N PHE A 340 13.83 -11.45 -12.90
CA PHE A 340 15.00 -11.39 -12.04
C PHE A 340 15.03 -12.58 -11.10
N ALA A 341 16.16 -13.25 -11.06
CA ALA A 341 16.42 -14.44 -10.24
C ALA A 341 15.42 -15.61 -10.42
N ALA A 342 14.63 -15.62 -11.50
CA ALA A 342 13.60 -16.65 -11.73
C ALA A 342 14.17 -18.07 -11.73
N ASP A 343 15.32 -18.28 -12.36
CA ASP A 343 16.02 -19.58 -12.38
C ASP A 343 16.42 -20.04 -10.99
N PHE A 344 16.91 -19.10 -10.17
CA PHE A 344 17.25 -19.39 -8.77
C PHE A 344 16.01 -19.78 -7.95
N TYR A 345 14.91 -19.05 -8.09
CA TYR A 345 13.67 -19.38 -7.39
C TYR A 345 13.11 -20.74 -7.81
N ASP A 346 13.25 -21.12 -9.09
CA ASP A 346 12.90 -22.45 -9.56
C ASP A 346 13.77 -23.54 -8.93
N ASP A 347 15.07 -23.26 -8.74
CA ASP A 347 16.03 -24.22 -8.16
C ASP A 347 15.81 -24.44 -6.65
N VAL A 348 15.22 -23.46 -5.95
CA VAL A 348 14.90 -23.56 -4.51
C VAL A 348 13.41 -23.78 -4.24
N ALA A 349 12.60 -23.97 -5.27
CA ALA A 349 11.13 -24.09 -5.16
C ALA A 349 10.68 -25.19 -4.20
N ASP A 350 11.40 -26.31 -4.14
CA ASP A 350 11.10 -27.42 -3.22
C ASP A 350 11.21 -27.03 -1.74
N LEU A 351 11.96 -25.97 -1.43
CA LEU A 351 12.08 -25.41 -0.08
C LEU A 351 10.99 -24.39 0.25
N ILE A 352 10.17 -23.98 -0.73
CA ILE A 352 9.22 -22.87 -0.62
C ILE A 352 7.82 -23.34 -0.99
N PRO A 353 7.10 -24.01 -0.06
CA PRO A 353 5.75 -24.48 -0.33
C PRO A 353 4.82 -23.36 -0.80
N GLY A 354 4.08 -23.60 -1.88
CA GLY A 354 3.19 -22.62 -2.49
C GLY A 354 3.82 -21.72 -3.56
N TYR A 355 5.16 -21.74 -3.72
CA TYR A 355 5.79 -21.08 -4.86
C TYR A 355 5.55 -21.88 -6.16
N VAL A 356 5.07 -21.20 -7.19
CA VAL A 356 4.85 -21.77 -8.52
C VAL A 356 6.07 -21.45 -9.39
N ASN A 357 6.80 -22.50 -9.81
CA ASN A 357 7.98 -22.36 -10.66
C ASN A 357 7.62 -21.97 -12.11
N SER A 358 8.64 -21.74 -12.94
CA SER A 358 8.48 -21.30 -14.33
C SER A 358 7.61 -22.24 -15.18
N SER A 359 7.63 -23.55 -14.92
CA SER A 359 6.82 -24.52 -15.68
C SER A 359 5.30 -24.38 -15.46
N GLY A 360 4.89 -23.75 -14.36
CA GLY A 360 3.49 -23.46 -14.05
C GLY A 360 3.06 -22.05 -14.46
N ARG A 361 3.89 -21.30 -15.19
CA ARG A 361 3.67 -19.92 -15.59
C ARG A 361 3.67 -19.75 -17.11
N GLY A 362 3.06 -18.68 -17.59
CA GLY A 362 3.08 -18.24 -18.98
C GLY A 362 3.02 -16.75 -19.11
N ASP A 363 3.18 -16.24 -20.32
CA ASP A 363 3.04 -14.82 -20.60
C ASP A 363 1.60 -14.48 -20.98
N PHE A 364 1.06 -13.41 -20.42
CA PHE A 364 -0.13 -12.77 -20.95
C PHE A 364 0.29 -11.71 -21.98
N LYS A 365 -0.31 -11.75 -23.18
CA LYS A 365 -0.05 -10.81 -24.27
C LYS A 365 -1.36 -10.26 -24.82
N ALA A 366 -1.45 -8.95 -25.02
CA ALA A 366 -2.62 -8.32 -25.58
C ALA A 366 -2.27 -7.13 -26.51
N GLN A 367 -3.17 -6.90 -27.48
CA GLN A 367 -3.23 -5.68 -28.28
C GLN A 367 -4.54 -4.97 -27.95
N ILE A 368 -4.44 -3.73 -27.47
CA ILE A 368 -5.55 -2.94 -26.93
C ILE A 368 -5.78 -1.72 -27.82
N SER A 369 -7.02 -1.53 -28.27
CA SER A 369 -7.46 -0.25 -28.81
C SER A 369 -7.89 0.62 -27.64
N LEU A 370 -7.14 1.68 -27.37
CA LEU A 370 -7.43 2.60 -26.30
C LEU A 370 -8.45 3.66 -26.71
N PRO A 371 -9.31 4.15 -25.81
CA PRO A 371 -10.20 5.27 -26.10
C PRO A 371 -9.40 6.56 -26.33
N GLU A 372 -9.99 7.49 -27.08
CA GLU A 372 -9.39 8.81 -27.30
C GLU A 372 -9.22 9.57 -25.98
N GLY A 373 -8.07 10.18 -25.78
CA GLY A 373 -7.74 10.92 -24.55
C GLY A 373 -7.19 10.06 -23.41
N ALA A 374 -7.05 8.75 -23.59
CA ALA A 374 -6.43 7.88 -22.58
C ALA A 374 -4.94 8.19 -22.43
N SER A 375 -4.51 8.51 -21.22
CA SER A 375 -3.12 8.69 -20.83
C SER A 375 -2.73 7.68 -19.76
N ASN A 376 -1.48 7.28 -19.70
CA ASN A 376 -0.93 6.34 -18.71
C ASN A 376 -1.80 5.08 -18.47
N PRO A 377 -2.27 4.37 -19.53
CA PRO A 377 -3.17 3.25 -19.36
C PRO A 377 -2.49 2.09 -18.65
N LYS A 378 -3.22 1.49 -17.70
CA LYS A 378 -2.78 0.32 -16.93
C LYS A 378 -3.71 -0.86 -17.20
N ILE A 379 -3.12 -2.05 -17.21
CA ILE A 379 -3.83 -3.32 -17.26
C ILE A 379 -3.57 -4.13 -16.01
N ILE A 380 -4.62 -4.74 -15.48
CA ILE A 380 -4.57 -5.60 -14.31
C ILE A 380 -5.15 -6.96 -14.67
N LEU A 381 -4.48 -8.03 -14.25
CA LEU A 381 -5.03 -9.37 -14.15
C LEU A 381 -5.28 -9.67 -12.67
N ALA A 382 -6.51 -10.02 -12.32
CA ALA A 382 -6.90 -10.37 -10.96
C ALA A 382 -7.92 -11.52 -10.99
N GLN A 383 -8.45 -11.90 -9.84
CA GLN A 383 -9.46 -12.95 -9.75
C GLN A 383 -10.66 -12.64 -10.67
N SER A 384 -11.09 -13.63 -11.45
CA SER A 384 -12.28 -13.49 -12.33
C SER A 384 -13.54 -13.26 -11.51
N GLY A 385 -14.41 -12.36 -11.97
CA GLY A 385 -15.70 -12.05 -11.36
C GLY A 385 -15.69 -11.03 -10.22
N VAL A 386 -14.52 -10.49 -9.82
CA VAL A 386 -14.43 -9.46 -8.78
C VAL A 386 -13.63 -8.24 -9.25
N ASP A 387 -13.89 -7.09 -8.66
CA ASP A 387 -13.05 -5.92 -8.87
C ASP A 387 -11.62 -6.19 -8.36
N PRO A 388 -10.56 -5.70 -9.02
CA PRO A 388 -9.19 -5.87 -8.54
C PRO A 388 -8.97 -5.39 -7.09
N GLN A 389 -9.72 -4.41 -6.64
CA GLN A 389 -9.65 -3.92 -5.26
C GLN A 389 -10.17 -4.95 -4.25
N ASP A 390 -11.07 -5.82 -4.67
CA ASP A 390 -11.67 -6.92 -3.88
C ASP A 390 -10.96 -8.26 -4.10
N ASN A 391 -9.76 -8.26 -4.69
CA ASN A 391 -8.94 -9.46 -4.93
C ASN A 391 -8.31 -9.98 -3.63
N VAL A 392 -9.14 -10.30 -2.66
CA VAL A 392 -8.74 -10.66 -1.28
C VAL A 392 -8.95 -12.14 -0.92
N ASP A 393 -9.34 -13.00 -1.86
CA ASP A 393 -9.28 -14.44 -1.65
C ASP A 393 -7.82 -14.88 -1.46
N TYR A 394 -7.55 -15.76 -0.48
CA TYR A 394 -6.18 -16.15 -0.17
C TYR A 394 -5.50 -16.95 -1.31
N THR A 395 -6.27 -17.51 -2.22
CA THR A 395 -5.75 -18.18 -3.42
C THR A 395 -5.55 -17.23 -4.60
N ALA A 396 -6.19 -16.06 -4.58
CA ALA A 396 -6.18 -15.12 -5.67
C ALA A 396 -4.77 -14.52 -5.89
N LYS A 397 -4.44 -14.31 -7.16
CA LYS A 397 -3.20 -13.66 -7.59
C LYS A 397 -3.54 -12.41 -8.39
N GLN A 398 -2.59 -11.49 -8.46
CA GLN A 398 -2.74 -10.27 -9.24
C GLN A 398 -1.45 -9.92 -9.97
N TYR A 399 -1.61 -9.35 -11.15
CA TYR A 399 -0.49 -8.87 -11.98
C TYR A 399 -0.92 -7.59 -12.66
N TRP A 400 -0.01 -6.65 -12.87
CA TRP A 400 -0.30 -5.45 -13.64
C TRP A 400 0.92 -4.90 -14.34
N THR A 401 0.68 -4.09 -15.35
CA THR A 401 1.72 -3.31 -16.02
C THR A 401 1.09 -2.12 -16.75
N ASN A 402 1.94 -1.19 -17.18
CA ASN A 402 1.52 -0.13 -18.08
C ASN A 402 1.29 -0.70 -19.48
N VAL A 403 0.30 -0.14 -20.18
CA VAL A 403 0.05 -0.42 -21.59
C VAL A 403 0.87 0.58 -22.42
N SER A 404 1.61 0.08 -23.40
CA SER A 404 2.38 0.97 -24.28
C SER A 404 1.49 1.86 -25.15
N SER A 405 2.03 2.97 -25.63
CA SER A 405 1.28 3.95 -26.45
C SER A 405 0.70 3.37 -27.75
N ASP A 406 1.26 2.25 -28.25
CA ASP A 406 0.72 1.52 -29.41
C ASP A 406 -0.30 0.43 -29.00
N GLY A 407 -0.69 0.39 -27.73
CA GLY A 407 -1.68 -0.52 -27.19
C GLY A 407 -1.16 -1.94 -26.90
N ARG A 408 0.13 -2.19 -27.08
CA ARG A 408 0.71 -3.51 -26.79
C ARG A 408 1.02 -3.67 -25.32
N VAL A 409 0.82 -4.89 -24.84
CA VAL A 409 1.17 -5.25 -23.46
C VAL A 409 1.66 -6.69 -23.39
N THR A 410 2.64 -6.91 -22.52
CA THR A 410 3.06 -8.24 -22.09
C THR A 410 3.25 -8.22 -20.58
N ILE A 411 2.58 -9.15 -19.89
CA ILE A 411 2.84 -9.45 -18.47
C ILE A 411 3.53 -10.82 -18.45
N PRO A 412 4.83 -10.87 -18.16
CA PRO A 412 5.56 -12.12 -18.15
C PRO A 412 5.30 -12.91 -16.87
N ARG A 413 5.46 -14.24 -16.96
CA ARG A 413 5.49 -15.15 -15.80
C ARG A 413 4.23 -15.15 -14.94
N VAL A 414 3.07 -14.92 -15.51
CA VAL A 414 1.76 -15.08 -14.86
C VAL A 414 1.54 -16.56 -14.54
N GLN A 415 1.10 -16.91 -13.34
CA GLN A 415 0.66 -18.27 -13.02
C GLN A 415 -0.48 -18.68 -13.94
N ALA A 416 -0.44 -19.93 -14.44
CA ALA A 416 -1.53 -20.45 -15.26
C ALA A 416 -2.85 -20.42 -14.46
N GLY A 417 -3.89 -19.85 -15.09
CA GLY A 417 -5.18 -19.64 -14.41
C GLY A 417 -6.16 -18.87 -15.24
N THR A 418 -7.31 -18.58 -14.64
CA THR A 418 -8.38 -17.78 -15.23
C THR A 418 -8.52 -16.46 -14.48
N TYR A 419 -8.51 -15.36 -15.21
CA TYR A 419 -8.41 -14.02 -14.66
C TYR A 419 -9.51 -13.11 -15.19
N ARG A 420 -9.76 -12.02 -14.47
CA ARG A 420 -10.37 -10.80 -15.00
C ARG A 420 -9.26 -9.89 -15.52
N VAL A 421 -9.43 -9.36 -16.72
CA VAL A 421 -8.70 -8.20 -17.22
C VAL A 421 -9.45 -6.95 -16.83
N THR A 422 -8.78 -6.02 -16.19
CA THR A 422 -9.28 -4.66 -15.93
C THR A 422 -8.33 -3.66 -16.56
N LEU A 423 -8.88 -2.66 -17.26
CA LEU A 423 -8.12 -1.52 -17.82
C LEU A 423 -8.66 -0.23 -17.25
N TYR A 424 -7.78 0.67 -16.88
CA TYR A 424 -8.10 2.07 -16.60
C TYR A 424 -7.00 2.99 -17.13
N ALA A 425 -7.33 4.25 -17.34
CA ALA A 425 -6.40 5.24 -17.83
C ALA A 425 -6.76 6.62 -17.29
N GLU A 426 -5.77 7.43 -17.09
CA GLU A 426 -5.92 8.85 -16.81
C GLU A 426 -6.70 9.52 -17.95
N GLY A 427 -7.64 10.39 -17.62
CA GLY A 427 -8.52 11.08 -18.55
C GLY A 427 -9.80 10.32 -18.93
N ILE A 428 -9.92 9.02 -18.58
CA ILE A 428 -11.05 8.16 -18.94
C ILE A 428 -11.88 7.80 -17.73
N PHE A 429 -13.17 8.17 -17.74
CA PHE A 429 -14.13 7.77 -16.72
C PHE A 429 -14.45 6.28 -16.80
N GLY A 430 -14.55 5.63 -15.64
CA GLY A 430 -14.83 4.21 -15.56
C GLY A 430 -13.59 3.33 -15.79
N GLN A 431 -13.85 2.10 -16.18
CA GLN A 431 -12.83 1.09 -16.48
C GLN A 431 -13.40 0.04 -17.44
N PHE A 432 -12.53 -0.65 -18.16
CA PHE A 432 -12.89 -1.83 -18.93
C PHE A 432 -12.73 -3.08 -18.06
N GLU A 433 -13.62 -4.05 -18.23
CA GLU A 433 -13.55 -5.34 -17.55
C GLU A 433 -13.88 -6.49 -18.51
N GLN A 434 -13.12 -7.57 -18.41
CA GLN A 434 -13.38 -8.81 -19.12
C GLN A 434 -13.02 -10.01 -18.26
N ASP A 435 -14.01 -10.81 -17.91
CA ASP A 435 -13.82 -12.05 -17.15
C ASP A 435 -13.40 -13.23 -18.05
N GLU A 436 -13.04 -14.34 -17.38
CA GLU A 436 -12.73 -15.64 -17.99
C GLU A 436 -11.55 -15.59 -18.98
N VAL A 437 -10.58 -14.73 -18.74
CA VAL A 437 -9.35 -14.65 -19.53
C VAL A 437 -8.38 -15.73 -19.04
N VAL A 438 -8.04 -16.67 -19.92
CA VAL A 438 -7.21 -17.83 -19.57
C VAL A 438 -5.75 -17.59 -19.93
N VAL A 439 -4.85 -17.71 -18.96
CA VAL A 439 -3.40 -17.76 -19.14
C VAL A 439 -2.95 -19.21 -18.98
N SER A 440 -2.30 -19.75 -20.00
CA SER A 440 -1.78 -21.11 -20.01
C SER A 440 -0.32 -21.15 -19.59
N ALA A 441 0.12 -22.26 -18.96
CA ALA A 441 1.53 -22.46 -18.65
C ALA A 441 2.37 -22.76 -19.91
N GLY A 442 3.64 -22.41 -19.84
CA GLY A 442 4.67 -22.67 -20.86
C GLY A 442 4.95 -21.49 -21.78
N ASP A 443 6.06 -21.59 -22.52
CA ASP A 443 6.54 -20.57 -23.46
C ASP A 443 5.70 -20.52 -24.76
N GLY A 444 4.46 -21.01 -24.69
CA GLY A 444 3.60 -21.07 -25.87
C GLY A 444 3.45 -19.69 -26.51
N ASP A 445 3.35 -19.66 -27.84
CA ASP A 445 2.75 -18.53 -28.58
C ASP A 445 1.30 -18.35 -28.10
N GLY A 446 1.16 -17.93 -26.82
CA GLY A 446 -0.15 -17.61 -26.23
C GLY A 446 -0.89 -16.71 -27.20
N ALA A 447 -2.14 -17.03 -27.50
CA ALA A 447 -2.93 -16.19 -28.36
C ALA A 447 -2.90 -14.76 -27.84
N GLU A 448 -2.49 -13.83 -28.69
CA GLU A 448 -2.56 -12.40 -28.37
C GLU A 448 -4.03 -12.02 -28.23
N PHE A 449 -4.43 -11.58 -27.03
CA PHE A 449 -5.78 -11.09 -26.81
C PHE A 449 -5.97 -9.75 -27.53
N ARG A 450 -7.15 -9.57 -28.14
CA ARG A 450 -7.51 -8.31 -28.79
C ARG A 450 -8.62 -7.67 -28.00
N ILE A 451 -8.36 -6.49 -27.45
CA ILE A 451 -9.28 -5.75 -26.62
C ILE A 451 -9.62 -4.43 -27.33
N ASN A 452 -10.91 -4.19 -27.52
CA ASN A 452 -11.41 -2.89 -27.95
C ASN A 452 -12.05 -2.21 -26.73
N TRP A 453 -11.38 -1.23 -26.17
CA TRP A 453 -11.88 -0.48 -25.02
C TRP A 453 -12.52 0.82 -25.52
N GLU A 454 -13.81 0.94 -25.31
CA GLU A 454 -14.58 2.15 -25.59
C GLU A 454 -14.86 2.86 -24.26
N ALA A 455 -14.59 4.17 -24.22
CA ALA A 455 -14.89 4.99 -23.04
C ALA A 455 -16.40 5.03 -22.79
N GLU A 456 -16.79 4.98 -21.54
CA GLU A 456 -18.20 5.17 -21.17
C GLU A 456 -18.65 6.59 -21.49
N CYS A 457 -19.79 6.72 -22.15
CA CYS A 457 -20.37 7.97 -22.57
C CYS A 457 -21.89 7.94 -22.37
N HIS A 458 -22.43 8.97 -21.74
CA HIS A 458 -23.87 9.15 -21.49
C HIS A 458 -24.48 10.29 -22.31
N GLY A 459 -23.69 10.91 -23.16
CA GLY A 459 -24.09 12.03 -24.00
C GLY A 459 -22.96 13.03 -24.25
N ILE A 460 -23.32 14.26 -24.57
CA ILE A 460 -22.37 15.36 -24.74
C ILE A 460 -21.90 15.83 -23.37
N GLU A 461 -20.58 15.85 -23.16
CA GLU A 461 -20.00 16.39 -21.94
C GLU A 461 -20.24 17.90 -21.86
N LEU A 462 -20.85 18.35 -20.77
CA LEU A 462 -21.13 19.76 -20.50
C LEU A 462 -20.02 20.41 -19.68
N TRP A 463 -19.52 19.69 -18.69
CA TRP A 463 -18.38 20.10 -17.87
C TRP A 463 -17.80 18.91 -17.12
N ARG A 464 -16.54 19.07 -16.68
CA ARG A 464 -15.89 18.19 -15.72
C ARG A 464 -15.11 18.99 -14.66
N LEU A 465 -14.89 18.36 -13.53
CA LEU A 465 -14.02 18.78 -12.44
C LEU A 465 -13.12 17.61 -12.10
N GLY A 466 -11.82 17.84 -12.07
CA GLY A 466 -10.81 16.81 -11.86
C GLY A 466 -10.45 16.04 -13.14
N VAL A 467 -9.44 15.20 -13.03
CA VAL A 467 -8.95 14.30 -14.05
C VAL A 467 -9.15 12.87 -13.56
N PRO A 468 -10.00 12.06 -14.20
CA PRO A 468 -10.25 10.71 -13.74
C PRO A 468 -8.97 9.86 -13.90
N ASP A 469 -8.21 9.71 -12.81
CA ASP A 469 -7.00 8.92 -12.72
C ASP A 469 -7.01 7.97 -11.51
N LYS A 470 -8.14 7.97 -10.77
CA LYS A 470 -8.39 7.21 -9.55
C LYS A 470 -7.68 7.76 -8.32
N THR A 471 -7.16 8.98 -8.38
CA THR A 471 -6.54 9.69 -7.26
C THR A 471 -7.23 11.01 -6.99
N ALA A 472 -6.91 11.65 -5.88
CA ALA A 472 -7.32 13.02 -5.55
C ALA A 472 -6.14 14.00 -5.66
N GLY A 473 -5.12 13.62 -6.40
CA GLY A 473 -3.81 14.29 -6.36
C GLY A 473 -3.79 15.70 -6.92
N GLU A 474 -4.65 16.03 -7.89
CA GLU A 474 -4.70 17.35 -8.54
C GLU A 474 -5.41 18.43 -7.71
N PHE A 475 -6.10 18.03 -6.64
CA PHE A 475 -6.80 18.96 -5.77
C PHE A 475 -5.88 19.55 -4.69
N LEU A 476 -6.27 20.69 -4.12
CA LEU A 476 -5.51 21.33 -3.05
C LEU A 476 -5.24 20.32 -1.92
N HIS A 477 -3.99 20.29 -1.47
CA HIS A 477 -3.45 19.33 -0.48
C HIS A 477 -3.36 17.87 -0.95
N GLY A 478 -3.71 17.58 -2.18
CA GLY A 478 -3.52 16.24 -2.79
C GLY A 478 -2.06 15.98 -3.14
N PHE A 479 -1.42 16.94 -3.78
CA PHE A 479 0.01 16.92 -4.15
C PHE A 479 0.45 15.61 -4.78
N ALA A 480 -0.24 15.19 -5.83
CA ALA A 480 0.22 14.09 -6.64
C ALA A 480 1.56 14.48 -7.30
N LYS A 481 2.36 13.51 -7.62
CA LYS A 481 3.70 13.54 -8.23
C LYS A 481 3.94 14.70 -9.21
N ASP A 482 3.86 15.92 -8.75
CA ASP A 482 4.12 17.13 -9.50
C ASP A 482 5.53 17.62 -9.18
N PRO A 483 6.51 17.45 -10.09
CA PRO A 483 7.88 17.88 -9.88
C PRO A 483 8.02 19.40 -9.77
N ASP A 484 7.03 20.15 -10.24
CA ASP A 484 6.97 21.61 -10.19
C ASP A 484 6.17 22.11 -8.96
N HIS A 485 5.76 21.22 -8.06
CA HIS A 485 5.07 21.59 -6.83
C HIS A 485 5.91 22.55 -5.98
N THR A 486 5.24 23.40 -5.19
CA THR A 486 5.92 24.41 -4.35
C THR A 486 6.81 23.83 -3.27
N LEU A 487 6.56 22.58 -2.83
CA LEU A 487 7.50 21.84 -2.01
C LEU A 487 8.69 21.39 -2.87
N HIS A 488 9.89 21.44 -2.30
CA HIS A 488 11.05 20.80 -2.89
C HIS A 488 10.85 19.29 -2.99
N GLN A 489 11.60 18.61 -3.86
CA GLN A 489 11.51 17.15 -3.96
C GLN A 489 11.80 16.47 -2.63
N GLU A 490 12.76 16.97 -1.86
CA GLU A 490 13.13 16.48 -0.53
C GLU A 490 12.04 16.74 0.52
N GLU A 491 11.15 17.68 0.28
CA GLU A 491 10.05 18.06 1.17
C GLU A 491 8.71 17.54 0.64
N TYR A 492 8.69 17.01 -0.57
CA TYR A 492 7.49 16.52 -1.21
C TYR A 492 6.80 15.47 -0.37
N ARG A 493 5.51 15.69 -0.10
CA ARG A 493 4.68 14.81 0.77
C ARG A 493 5.08 14.78 2.25
N GLU A 494 5.86 15.73 2.75
CA GLU A 494 6.03 15.96 4.20
C GLU A 494 4.88 16.76 4.81
N TYR A 495 3.86 17.05 4.03
CA TYR A 495 2.71 17.86 4.41
C TYR A 495 1.48 16.98 4.73
N TRP A 496 0.78 17.30 5.80
CA TRP A 496 -0.48 16.66 6.16
C TRP A 496 -1.67 17.54 5.80
N GLY A 497 -2.32 17.30 4.66
CA GLY A 497 -3.36 18.14 4.09
C GLY A 497 -4.59 18.38 4.97
N ALA A 498 -4.82 17.55 5.99
CA ALA A 498 -5.90 17.78 6.94
C ALA A 498 -5.67 18.99 7.85
N TRP A 499 -4.43 19.47 7.96
CA TRP A 499 -4.11 20.54 8.88
C TRP A 499 -4.65 21.89 8.48
N ASP A 500 -4.48 22.28 7.24
CA ASP A 500 -4.85 23.61 6.77
C ASP A 500 -6.32 23.73 6.30
N PHE A 501 -7.01 22.58 6.14
CA PHE A 501 -8.41 22.55 5.73
C PHE A 501 -9.30 23.57 6.48
N PRO A 502 -9.27 23.71 7.82
CA PRO A 502 -10.14 24.63 8.52
C PRO A 502 -9.84 26.11 8.28
N THR A 503 -8.63 26.45 7.84
CA THR A 503 -8.26 27.82 7.48
C THR A 503 -8.56 28.12 6.02
N ASP A 504 -8.39 27.13 5.14
CA ASP A 504 -8.60 27.30 3.70
C ASP A 504 -10.08 27.24 3.33
N PHE A 505 -10.84 26.36 3.98
CA PHE A 505 -12.26 26.11 3.70
C PHE A 505 -13.13 26.16 4.95
N PRO A 506 -13.17 27.32 5.66
CA PRO A 506 -13.91 27.44 6.93
C PRO A 506 -15.42 27.23 6.78
N ASP A 507 -15.96 27.45 5.59
CA ASP A 507 -17.38 27.31 5.24
C ASP A 507 -17.63 26.19 4.20
N GLY A 508 -16.65 25.29 4.01
CA GLY A 508 -16.68 24.29 2.93
C GLY A 508 -16.34 24.91 1.57
N VAL A 509 -16.55 24.13 0.50
CA VAL A 509 -16.16 24.50 -0.86
C VAL A 509 -17.31 25.13 -1.62
N ASN A 510 -17.03 26.24 -2.32
CA ASN A 510 -17.92 26.87 -3.27
C ASN A 510 -17.19 27.09 -4.61
N TYR A 511 -17.34 26.16 -5.51
CA TYR A 511 -16.61 26.07 -6.78
C TYR A 511 -17.46 26.58 -7.95
N THR A 512 -16.84 27.24 -8.93
CA THR A 512 -17.51 27.71 -10.15
C THR A 512 -16.79 27.17 -11.39
N ILE A 513 -17.48 26.34 -12.17
CA ILE A 513 -16.96 25.78 -13.42
C ILE A 513 -16.53 26.90 -14.38
N GLY A 514 -15.35 26.78 -14.94
CA GLY A 514 -14.75 27.74 -15.87
C GLY A 514 -14.10 28.96 -15.19
N THR A 515 -14.15 29.08 -13.87
CA THR A 515 -13.57 30.21 -13.12
C THR A 515 -12.64 29.78 -12.01
N SER A 516 -13.07 28.80 -11.21
CA SER A 516 -12.29 28.26 -10.10
C SER A 516 -11.19 27.32 -10.59
N ASP A 517 -10.12 27.20 -9.81
CA ASP A 517 -8.96 26.33 -10.06
C ASP A 517 -9.01 25.11 -9.13
N PRO A 518 -9.05 23.88 -9.65
CA PRO A 518 -9.10 22.68 -8.81
C PRO A 518 -7.97 22.59 -7.78
N SER A 519 -6.77 23.02 -8.15
CA SER A 519 -5.59 22.97 -7.28
C SER A 519 -5.60 23.99 -6.13
N LYS A 520 -6.60 24.88 -6.09
CA LYS A 520 -6.72 25.95 -5.09
C LYS A 520 -8.09 26.03 -4.43
N ASP A 521 -9.14 25.78 -5.21
CA ASP A 521 -10.52 26.05 -4.81
C ASP A 521 -11.31 24.77 -4.48
N TRP A 522 -10.64 23.59 -4.56
CA TRP A 522 -11.20 22.30 -4.22
C TRP A 522 -10.24 21.50 -3.36
N ASN A 523 -10.64 21.13 -2.13
CA ASN A 523 -9.80 20.33 -1.26
C ASN A 523 -9.87 18.84 -1.64
N TYR A 524 -8.77 18.11 -1.50
CA TYR A 524 -8.71 16.69 -1.86
C TYR A 524 -9.64 15.80 -1.02
N VAL A 525 -9.98 16.21 0.22
CA VAL A 525 -10.92 15.52 1.12
C VAL A 525 -12.09 16.40 1.45
N HIS A 526 -13.30 15.89 1.24
CA HIS A 526 -14.55 16.47 1.69
C HIS A 526 -14.96 15.84 3.02
N TYR A 527 -14.95 16.60 4.08
CA TYR A 527 -15.35 16.17 5.42
C TYR A 527 -16.82 16.45 5.69
N SER A 528 -17.53 15.53 6.34
CA SER A 528 -18.89 15.80 6.87
C SER A 528 -18.83 16.79 8.04
N ARG A 529 -17.74 16.75 8.78
CA ARG A 529 -17.41 17.65 9.89
C ARG A 529 -15.92 17.69 10.03
N TYR A 530 -15.35 18.81 10.35
CA TYR A 530 -13.96 18.92 10.72
C TYR A 530 -13.86 19.35 12.19
N GLY A 531 -12.94 18.79 12.89
CA GLY A 531 -12.66 19.18 14.25
C GLY A 531 -12.47 17.98 15.15
N GLY A 532 -11.57 18.11 16.06
CA GLY A 532 -11.28 17.04 16.96
C GLY A 532 -10.09 17.27 17.85
N SER A 533 -9.88 16.31 18.71
CA SER A 533 -8.98 16.39 19.85
C SER A 533 -7.49 16.36 19.50
N PHE A 534 -7.12 16.06 18.27
CA PHE A 534 -5.71 15.76 17.99
C PHE A 534 -4.95 16.92 17.39
N THR A 535 -5.51 17.61 16.41
CA THR A 535 -4.72 18.52 15.59
C THR A 535 -4.89 19.97 15.96
N ARG A 536 -6.06 20.51 15.66
CA ARG A 536 -6.40 21.91 15.93
C ARG A 536 -7.70 21.96 16.73
N PRO A 537 -7.66 21.67 18.04
CA PRO A 537 -8.87 21.55 18.85
C PRO A 537 -9.70 22.84 18.93
N GLU A 538 -9.09 23.98 18.60
CA GLU A 538 -9.75 25.26 18.48
C GLU A 538 -10.63 25.39 17.24
N TYR A 539 -10.42 24.54 16.23
CA TYR A 539 -11.20 24.55 15.00
C TYR A 539 -12.21 23.39 15.00
N VAL A 540 -13.47 23.73 15.09
CA VAL A 540 -14.58 22.81 14.89
C VAL A 540 -15.48 23.39 13.82
N LEU A 541 -15.55 22.73 12.67
CA LEU A 541 -16.37 23.13 11.54
C LEU A 541 -17.54 22.15 11.39
N ASP A 542 -18.73 22.62 11.72
CA ASP A 542 -19.95 21.80 11.71
C ASP A 542 -20.79 22.02 10.42
N ASN A 543 -20.38 22.92 9.55
CA ASN A 543 -21.11 23.36 8.36
C ASN A 543 -20.36 23.13 7.06
N VAL A 544 -19.39 22.22 7.05
CA VAL A 544 -18.57 21.89 5.87
C VAL A 544 -19.06 20.66 5.11
N ASN A 545 -20.14 20.05 5.53
CA ASN A 545 -20.67 18.79 4.99
C ASN A 545 -21.31 18.92 3.60
N ALA A 546 -21.61 20.12 3.15
CA ALA A 546 -22.19 20.39 1.84
C ALA A 546 -21.27 21.30 1.02
N TRP A 547 -20.82 20.81 -0.13
CA TRP A 547 -19.99 21.55 -1.07
C TRP A 547 -20.79 21.91 -2.31
N THR A 548 -20.54 23.08 -2.88
CA THR A 548 -21.32 23.61 -3.99
C THR A 548 -20.49 23.75 -5.25
N VAL A 549 -21.01 23.26 -6.37
CA VAL A 549 -20.51 23.53 -7.72
C VAL A 549 -21.54 24.38 -8.46
N ASN A 550 -21.10 25.53 -8.94
CA ASN A 550 -21.88 26.46 -9.74
C ASN A 550 -21.50 26.35 -11.21
N TRP A 551 -22.48 26.37 -12.10
CA TRP A 551 -22.26 26.34 -13.53
C TRP A 551 -23.33 27.08 -14.31
N VAL A 552 -22.91 27.94 -15.22
CA VAL A 552 -23.77 28.64 -16.17
C VAL A 552 -23.49 28.12 -17.58
N PRO A 553 -24.48 27.54 -18.29
CA PRO A 553 -24.29 27.11 -19.66
C PRO A 553 -23.95 28.25 -20.60
N GLU A 554 -22.92 28.08 -21.41
CA GLU A 554 -22.56 29.02 -22.46
C GLU A 554 -23.49 28.87 -23.68
N GLY A 555 -24.14 29.95 -24.12
CA GLY A 555 -24.94 29.95 -25.33
C GLY A 555 -26.33 29.32 -25.22
N GLY A 556 -26.75 28.95 -24.03
CA GLY A 556 -28.02 28.26 -23.76
C GLY A 556 -27.94 26.77 -23.95
N LEU A 557 -28.81 26.03 -23.26
CA LEU A 557 -28.83 24.57 -23.24
C LEU A 557 -30.23 24.05 -23.64
N ASP A 558 -30.33 23.21 -24.68
CA ASP A 558 -31.57 22.48 -24.97
C ASP A 558 -31.66 21.21 -24.11
N VAL A 559 -32.54 21.26 -23.12
CA VAL A 559 -32.75 20.19 -22.11
C VAL A 559 -34.04 19.41 -22.34
N SER A 560 -34.87 19.83 -23.30
CA SER A 560 -36.23 19.31 -23.47
C SER A 560 -36.23 17.84 -23.91
N GLY A 561 -36.82 16.98 -23.08
CA GLY A 561 -36.91 15.54 -23.32
C GLY A 561 -35.59 14.78 -23.24
N LYS A 562 -34.53 15.42 -22.75
CA LYS A 562 -33.21 14.83 -22.61
C LYS A 562 -32.99 14.26 -21.21
N THR A 563 -32.03 13.35 -21.10
CA THR A 563 -31.54 12.79 -19.83
C THR A 563 -30.16 13.34 -19.54
N ALA A 564 -29.98 13.89 -18.36
CA ALA A 564 -28.66 14.25 -17.84
C ALA A 564 -28.05 13.09 -17.04
N ALA A 565 -26.74 12.95 -17.11
CA ALA A 565 -25.96 12.00 -16.33
C ALA A 565 -24.84 12.76 -15.60
N LEU A 566 -24.83 12.65 -14.28
CA LEU A 566 -23.75 13.15 -13.44
C LEU A 566 -22.95 11.96 -12.91
N THR A 567 -21.74 11.81 -13.41
CA THR A 567 -20.79 10.80 -12.95
C THR A 567 -19.96 11.37 -11.82
N VAL A 568 -19.92 10.68 -10.69
CA VAL A 568 -19.05 10.98 -9.55
C VAL A 568 -18.10 9.82 -9.35
N GLN A 569 -16.80 10.06 -9.50
CA GLN A 569 -15.73 9.13 -9.12
C GLN A 569 -15.06 9.61 -7.85
N LEU A 570 -14.85 8.68 -6.93
CA LEU A 570 -14.18 8.93 -5.67
C LEU A 570 -12.90 8.11 -5.61
N ALA A 571 -11.81 8.75 -5.24
CA ALA A 571 -10.53 8.10 -4.95
C ALA A 571 -10.58 7.32 -3.62
N GLY A 572 -11.58 7.58 -2.79
CA GLY A 572 -11.83 6.86 -1.55
C GLY A 572 -12.99 7.44 -0.76
N ALA A 573 -13.46 6.69 0.21
CA ALA A 573 -14.47 7.13 1.16
C ALA A 573 -14.20 6.57 2.55
N ARG A 574 -14.66 7.27 3.57
CA ARG A 574 -14.66 6.80 4.95
C ARG A 574 -16.07 6.89 5.52
N THR A 575 -16.58 5.74 5.95
CA THR A 575 -17.96 5.62 6.45
C THR A 575 -18.04 5.62 7.98
N ALA A 576 -16.91 5.53 8.67
CA ALA A 576 -16.86 5.44 10.13
C ALA A 576 -15.52 5.95 10.68
N SER A 577 -15.42 6.06 12.01
CA SER A 577 -14.16 6.38 12.69
C SER A 577 -13.29 5.12 12.85
N GLY A 578 -11.99 5.28 12.69
CA GLY A 578 -10.99 4.22 12.88
C GLY A 578 -10.70 3.43 11.62
N ASN A 579 -9.86 2.42 11.75
CA ASN A 579 -9.60 1.44 10.73
C ASN A 579 -10.80 0.48 10.61
N LEU A 580 -10.91 -0.23 9.50
CA LEU A 580 -11.93 -1.27 9.31
C LEU A 580 -11.57 -2.56 10.06
N ASP A 581 -11.36 -2.47 11.36
CA ASP A 581 -10.97 -3.62 12.19
C ASP A 581 -12.14 -4.53 12.54
N LEU A 582 -13.35 -4.16 12.12
CA LEU A 582 -14.57 -4.89 12.46
C LEU A 582 -15.21 -5.46 11.20
N PRO A 583 -15.45 -6.76 11.14
CA PRO A 583 -15.99 -7.43 9.96
C PRO A 583 -17.48 -7.21 9.76
N GLU A 584 -18.20 -6.80 10.80
CA GLU A 584 -19.65 -6.60 10.76
C GLU A 584 -20.03 -5.18 11.19
N PRO A 585 -21.10 -4.60 10.62
CA PRO A 585 -21.58 -3.31 11.04
C PRO A 585 -21.93 -3.33 12.52
N THR A 586 -21.19 -2.56 13.29
CA THR A 586 -21.58 -2.27 14.68
C THR A 586 -22.29 -0.93 14.69
N SER A 587 -22.69 -0.44 15.86
CA SER A 587 -23.21 0.93 16.00
C SER A 587 -22.22 2.02 15.55
N ASN A 588 -20.96 1.64 15.35
CA ASN A 588 -19.87 2.54 14.93
C ASN A 588 -19.63 2.53 13.43
N TYR A 589 -20.23 1.59 12.70
CA TYR A 589 -20.10 1.43 11.26
C TYR A 589 -21.47 1.43 10.63
N SER A 590 -21.68 2.32 9.69
CA SER A 590 -22.93 2.41 8.95
C SER A 590 -22.66 2.74 7.50
N ASN A 591 -23.60 2.37 6.65
CA ASN A 591 -23.61 2.89 5.30
C ASN A 591 -23.82 4.41 5.34
N VAL A 592 -23.24 5.10 4.37
CA VAL A 592 -23.29 6.56 4.25
C VAL A 592 -24.09 6.95 3.02
N ASP A 593 -25.12 7.77 3.22
CA ASP A 593 -25.88 8.34 2.12
C ASP A 593 -25.19 9.61 1.62
N TYR A 594 -24.48 9.49 0.51
CA TYR A 594 -23.91 10.59 -0.24
C TYR A 594 -25.01 11.21 -1.11
N THR A 595 -25.30 12.49 -0.95
CA THR A 595 -26.41 13.18 -1.62
C THR A 595 -25.88 14.21 -2.60
N VAL A 596 -26.43 14.23 -3.81
CA VAL A 596 -26.25 15.31 -4.78
C VAL A 596 -27.59 16.00 -5.00
N ASN A 597 -27.65 17.30 -4.72
CA ASN A 597 -28.83 18.11 -4.95
C ASN A 597 -28.64 18.96 -6.21
N VAL A 598 -29.41 18.70 -7.24
CA VAL A 598 -29.36 19.44 -8.51
C VAL A 598 -30.50 20.44 -8.56
N ASN A 599 -30.19 21.72 -8.36
CA ASN A 599 -31.20 22.81 -8.37
C ASN A 599 -32.42 22.58 -7.45
N GLY A 600 -32.21 21.95 -6.28
CA GLY A 600 -33.26 21.62 -5.33
C GLY A 600 -33.86 20.21 -5.47
N ASN A 601 -33.34 19.39 -6.40
CA ASN A 601 -33.78 17.99 -6.61
C ASN A 601 -32.71 17.03 -6.07
N PRO A 602 -32.97 16.28 -5.00
CA PRO A 602 -31.99 15.41 -4.38
C PRO A 602 -31.88 14.07 -5.10
N LEU A 603 -30.64 13.59 -5.20
CA LEU A 603 -30.22 12.26 -5.66
C LEU A 603 -29.36 11.64 -4.57
N THR A 604 -29.50 10.36 -4.29
CA THR A 604 -28.77 9.70 -3.21
C THR A 604 -28.04 8.46 -3.73
N TRP A 605 -26.81 8.30 -3.25
CA TRP A 605 -25.98 7.13 -3.44
C TRP A 605 -25.54 6.62 -2.06
N THR A 606 -25.87 5.37 -1.73
CA THR A 606 -25.45 4.76 -0.48
C THR A 606 -24.07 4.12 -0.65
N ILE A 607 -23.05 4.68 0.01
CA ILE A 607 -21.73 4.10 0.14
C ILE A 607 -21.79 3.05 1.25
N LEU A 608 -21.39 1.82 0.95
CA LEU A 608 -21.48 0.71 1.89
C LEU A 608 -20.34 0.77 2.92
N TYR A 609 -20.60 0.31 4.13
CA TYR A 609 -19.62 0.33 5.21
C TYR A 609 -18.31 -0.40 4.87
N ASN A 610 -18.37 -1.48 4.10
CA ASN A 610 -17.23 -2.26 3.67
C ASN A 610 -16.45 -1.65 2.50
N GLN A 611 -16.88 -0.51 1.97
CA GLN A 611 -16.19 0.30 0.98
C GLN A 611 -15.39 1.45 1.60
N SER A 612 -15.20 1.39 2.91
CA SER A 612 -14.52 2.42 3.68
C SER A 612 -13.01 2.23 3.71
N SER A 613 -12.28 3.32 3.83
CA SER A 613 -10.83 3.35 4.01
C SER A 613 -10.45 4.52 4.93
N SER A 614 -9.23 4.50 5.45
CA SER A 614 -8.74 5.55 6.35
C SER A 614 -7.82 6.58 5.69
N CYS A 615 -7.80 6.64 4.36
CA CYS A 615 -6.87 7.50 3.62
C CYS A 615 -7.00 8.98 3.92
N SER A 616 -8.23 9.47 4.12
CA SER A 616 -8.46 10.88 4.47
C SER A 616 -7.76 11.31 5.76
N ASP A 617 -7.55 10.39 6.70
CA ASP A 617 -6.84 10.67 7.94
C ASP A 617 -5.32 10.50 7.82
N ARG A 618 -4.90 9.85 6.76
CA ARG A 618 -3.52 9.41 6.56
C ARG A 618 -2.87 10.05 5.34
N SER A 619 -3.42 11.17 4.90
CA SER A 619 -2.94 11.93 3.75
C SER A 619 -2.78 11.12 2.45
N GLY A 620 -3.49 10.00 2.33
CA GLY A 620 -3.52 9.21 1.10
C GLY A 620 -4.37 9.89 0.04
N ILE A 621 -3.92 9.87 -1.20
CA ILE A 621 -4.63 10.45 -2.34
C ILE A 621 -5.45 9.43 -3.13
N ALA A 622 -5.23 8.15 -2.90
CA ALA A 622 -5.98 7.05 -3.50
C ALA A 622 -6.19 5.93 -2.48
N CYS A 623 -7.35 5.30 -2.54
CA CYS A 623 -7.74 4.20 -1.69
C CYS A 623 -8.69 3.26 -2.41
N TYR A 624 -9.76 2.83 -1.74
CA TYR A 624 -10.81 2.06 -2.39
C TYR A 624 -11.64 3.00 -3.27
N ASN A 625 -11.47 2.86 -4.57
CA ASN A 625 -12.15 3.70 -5.54
C ASN A 625 -13.61 3.34 -5.67
N LEU A 626 -14.44 4.35 -5.80
CA LEU A 626 -15.88 4.23 -5.94
C LEU A 626 -16.38 5.05 -7.11
N ARG A 627 -17.51 4.64 -7.69
CA ARG A 627 -18.12 5.35 -8.79
C ARG A 627 -19.64 5.21 -8.77
N ASN A 628 -20.33 6.30 -9.06
CA ASN A 628 -21.76 6.29 -9.31
C ASN A 628 -22.15 7.22 -10.46
N VAL A 629 -23.18 6.86 -11.20
CA VAL A 629 -23.78 7.68 -12.25
C VAL A 629 -25.21 8.00 -11.84
N PHE A 630 -25.48 9.27 -11.57
CA PHE A 630 -26.82 9.77 -11.32
C PHE A 630 -27.47 10.18 -12.63
N THR A 631 -28.58 9.55 -12.98
CA THR A 631 -29.39 9.96 -14.13
C THR A 631 -30.62 10.70 -13.68
N PHE A 632 -30.93 11.82 -14.37
CA PHE A 632 -32.07 12.65 -14.04
C PHE A 632 -32.62 13.37 -15.29
N PRO A 633 -33.88 13.88 -15.26
CA PRO A 633 -34.44 14.66 -16.36
C PRO A 633 -33.61 15.90 -16.66
N GLY A 634 -33.29 16.15 -17.93
CA GLY A 634 -32.56 17.33 -18.36
C GLY A 634 -33.22 18.64 -17.93
N GLU A 635 -34.55 18.63 -17.78
CA GLU A 635 -35.34 19.78 -17.32
C GLU A 635 -35.03 20.25 -15.88
N TRP A 636 -34.26 19.47 -15.10
CA TRP A 636 -33.74 19.96 -13.84
C TRP A 636 -32.59 20.96 -14.02
N LEU A 637 -31.98 20.97 -15.20
CA LEU A 637 -30.96 21.95 -15.55
C LEU A 637 -31.60 23.25 -16.07
N LYS A 638 -31.00 24.36 -15.72
CA LYS A 638 -31.36 25.68 -16.22
C LYS A 638 -30.55 25.96 -17.48
N ASN A 639 -31.22 26.49 -18.51
CA ASN A 639 -30.62 26.66 -19.82
C ASN A 639 -29.67 27.83 -19.97
N ASP A 640 -29.84 28.89 -19.16
CA ASP A 640 -29.16 30.20 -19.37
C ASP A 640 -28.79 30.93 -18.04
N THR A 641 -29.02 30.27 -16.91
CA THR A 641 -28.73 30.80 -15.59
C THR A 641 -27.93 29.78 -14.77
N ASN A 642 -27.48 30.24 -13.59
CA ASN A 642 -26.66 29.41 -12.72
C ASN A 642 -27.37 28.13 -12.29
N ASN A 643 -26.74 26.99 -12.59
CA ASN A 643 -27.06 25.68 -12.03
C ASN A 643 -26.24 25.48 -10.75
N VAL A 644 -26.86 24.92 -9.74
CA VAL A 644 -26.26 24.66 -8.45
C VAL A 644 -26.31 23.14 -8.20
N PHE A 645 -25.14 22.54 -8.04
CA PHE A 645 -24.97 21.16 -7.61
C PHE A 645 -24.40 21.19 -6.20
N GLU A 646 -25.15 20.67 -5.24
CA GLU A 646 -24.70 20.56 -3.86
C GLU A 646 -24.37 19.12 -3.54
N PHE A 647 -23.14 18.86 -3.17
CA PHE A 647 -22.63 17.55 -2.78
C PHE A 647 -22.56 17.47 -1.26
N ALA A 648 -23.32 16.57 -0.66
CA ALA A 648 -23.49 16.56 0.78
C ALA A 648 -23.23 15.18 1.39
N LEU A 649 -22.52 15.18 2.51
CA LEU A 649 -22.35 14.06 3.40
C LEU A 649 -23.33 14.16 4.58
N PRO A 650 -23.80 13.04 5.16
CA PRO A 650 -24.67 13.09 6.31
C PRO A 650 -23.96 13.71 7.51
N TYR A 651 -24.65 14.63 8.15
CA TYR A 651 -24.18 15.27 9.36
C TYR A 651 -25.34 15.58 10.31
N ASN A 652 -25.16 15.24 11.60
CA ASN A 652 -26.14 15.54 12.63
C ASN A 652 -25.50 16.33 13.78
N ALA A 653 -25.70 17.64 13.77
CA ALA A 653 -25.16 18.54 14.79
C ALA A 653 -25.73 18.31 16.20
N SER A 654 -26.93 17.74 16.33
CA SER A 654 -27.61 17.51 17.61
C SER A 654 -27.40 16.13 18.19
N GLY A 655 -26.83 15.21 17.40
CA GLY A 655 -26.59 13.86 17.81
C GLY A 655 -25.38 13.79 18.71
N GLY A 656 -25.55 13.27 19.91
CA GLY A 656 -24.44 12.75 20.68
C GLY A 656 -23.80 11.54 19.98
N ASP A 657 -23.63 11.64 18.68
CA ASP A 657 -22.99 10.63 17.86
C ASP A 657 -21.48 10.71 18.11
N VAL A 658 -21.13 10.17 19.26
CA VAL A 658 -19.73 9.97 19.71
C VAL A 658 -18.88 9.21 18.70
N ASN A 659 -19.53 8.66 17.66
CA ASN A 659 -18.89 7.87 16.62
C ASN A 659 -18.25 8.73 15.52
N PHE A 660 -18.69 9.97 15.36
CA PHE A 660 -18.05 10.93 14.46
C PHE A 660 -16.99 11.74 15.22
N ARG A 661 -15.98 11.06 15.66
CA ARG A 661 -14.79 11.73 16.19
C ARG A 661 -14.04 12.33 15.03
N ASN A 662 -13.76 13.63 15.13
CA ASN A 662 -12.99 14.36 14.14
C ASN A 662 -13.69 14.29 12.76
N TYR A 663 -13.01 14.29 11.68
CA TYR A 663 -13.42 14.14 10.30
C TYR A 663 -13.81 12.69 9.94
N SER A 664 -14.66 12.03 10.68
CA SER A 664 -14.88 10.57 10.58
C SER A 664 -15.61 10.13 9.32
N ILE A 665 -16.58 10.90 8.80
CA ILE A 665 -17.15 10.64 7.47
C ILE A 665 -16.49 11.61 6.49
N SER A 666 -15.95 11.05 5.41
CA SER A 666 -15.29 11.84 4.38
C SER A 666 -15.29 11.12 3.05
N VAL A 667 -15.11 11.85 1.96
CA VAL A 667 -14.84 11.31 0.63
C VAL A 667 -13.66 12.05 0.02
N LEU A 668 -12.89 11.34 -0.80
CA LEU A 668 -11.85 11.89 -1.65
C LEU A 668 -12.40 11.87 -3.07
N TYR A 669 -12.41 13.01 -3.72
CA TYR A 669 -12.83 13.07 -5.12
C TYR A 669 -11.67 12.65 -6.02
N ASP A 670 -12.00 11.90 -7.07
CA ASP A 670 -11.18 11.69 -8.25
C ASP A 670 -11.66 12.66 -9.33
N ALA A 671 -12.86 12.45 -9.87
CA ALA A 671 -13.40 13.35 -10.87
C ALA A 671 -14.94 13.37 -10.88
N ILE A 672 -15.49 14.49 -11.35
CA ILE A 672 -16.94 14.68 -11.55
C ILE A 672 -17.19 15.12 -12.99
N ARG A 673 -18.21 14.56 -13.64
CA ARG A 673 -18.57 14.87 -15.03
C ARG A 673 -20.08 14.97 -15.19
N LEU A 674 -20.54 16.04 -15.84
CA LEU A 674 -21.93 16.18 -16.27
C LEU A 674 -22.03 15.99 -17.78
N GLU A 675 -22.94 15.13 -18.20
CA GLU A 675 -23.27 14.84 -19.60
C GLU A 675 -24.77 15.05 -19.83
N LEU A 676 -25.14 15.33 -21.07
CA LEU A 676 -26.52 15.43 -21.52
C LEU A 676 -26.72 14.55 -22.75
N SER A 677 -27.76 13.70 -22.74
CA SER A 677 -28.07 12.85 -23.89
C SER A 677 -28.33 13.67 -25.14
N ASP A 678 -28.12 13.07 -26.30
CA ASP A 678 -28.38 13.71 -27.60
C ASP A 678 -29.84 14.05 -27.83
#